data_a764c8156ddb22b7b8c46e789ff8d60f
#
_entry.id   a764c8156ddb22b7b8c46e789ff8d60f
#
_cell.length_a   1.000
_cell.length_b   1.000
_cell.length_c   1.000
_cell.angle_alpha   90.00
_cell.angle_beta   90.00
_cell.angle_gamma   90.00
#
_symmetry.space_group_name_H-M   'P 1'
#
loop_
_entity.id
_entity.type
_entity.pdbx_description
1 polymer ?
#
loop_
_entity_poly.entity_id
_entity_poly.type
_entity_poly.pdbx_seq_one_letter_code
_entity_poly.pdbx_strand_id
1 'polypeptide(L)'
;LSLAYSPGVAVPVLAIAEDPSRAYDYTVKGNFVAVITNGTAILGLGNRGALAAKPVMEGKAVLFKRFADIDSIDLEVSTEDPDQFINCVRYLGAGWGGINLEDIKAPECFIIEQRLRELLDIPVFHDDQHGTAIISAEGRTDGMNQWKSGYAVKTSARTLAEALEGADVAFGLSVKGAFSKDMIKSMAEKPIIFALANPDPEITAEEVAAVRDDAIMATGRSDYPNQVNNILGFPFIFRGALDVRASTINMEMKIAAARALADLAREDVPDEVAALYGARPKFGPDYIIPVPFDPRLIYTVPPAVAKAAMDSGVARKPIVDMDAYRQQLNARRDPVAGTLVQVFARLRRQPKSVVFAEGEEEQVIRAAASFVHQGLGTALLVGREERVNATAREAGIELGEGIEIVNARLSTRNTVYTNHLYERLQRRGFLLRDCQRLVNTDRNHFAACMVALGDADAMVTGVTRNFSVALEDVCRVIDPKPGHRVIGVSLVVTRGRTVLVADTAVTEMPEAHEIAEIAIEAAGVARRLGYEPRLALLAFSTFGHPQGERSARVIEAVKILDGKRVDFEYDGEMAADVALNSALAAPYPFCRLSGSANVLVMPAFHSASISTKMLQELGGATVIGPLLVGLDRPVQIVQLGSKDSQIVNMAALAAYNVSG
;
A
#
# COMPACT_ATOMS: atom_id res chain seq x y z
N LEU A 1 -24.55 23.07 -9.31
CA LEU A 1 -23.95 24.01 -10.29
C LEU A 1 -23.70 25.37 -9.65
N SER A 2 -24.63 25.93 -8.85
CA SER A 2 -24.48 27.26 -8.21
C SER A 2 -23.26 27.37 -7.28
N LEU A 3 -22.81 26.29 -6.65
CA LEU A 3 -21.59 26.26 -5.83
C LEU A 3 -20.34 26.06 -6.67
N ALA A 4 -20.40 25.17 -7.66
CA ALA A 4 -19.22 24.77 -8.46
C ALA A 4 -18.93 25.71 -9.64
N TYR A 5 -19.88 26.54 -10.06
CA TYR A 5 -19.75 27.50 -11.16
C TYR A 5 -20.35 28.85 -10.76
N SER A 6 -21.29 29.40 -11.49
CA SER A 6 -21.84 30.73 -11.20
C SER A 6 -23.05 30.63 -10.24
N PRO A 7 -23.13 31.43 -9.19
CA PRO A 7 -22.21 32.51 -8.76
C PRO A 7 -21.09 32.08 -7.80
N GLY A 8 -21.12 30.87 -7.26
CA GLY A 8 -20.24 30.41 -6.16
C GLY A 8 -18.76 30.46 -6.50
N VAL A 9 -18.37 30.26 -7.78
CA VAL A 9 -16.98 30.34 -8.24
C VAL A 9 -16.31 31.70 -8.01
N ALA A 10 -17.09 32.77 -7.81
CA ALA A 10 -16.55 34.09 -7.52
C ALA A 10 -15.75 34.14 -6.22
N VAL A 11 -16.11 33.33 -5.22
CA VAL A 11 -15.44 33.29 -3.92
C VAL A 11 -13.98 32.85 -4.04
N PRO A 12 -13.67 31.66 -4.59
CA PRO A 12 -12.29 31.26 -4.79
C PRO A 12 -11.52 32.16 -5.78
N VAL A 13 -12.16 32.71 -6.80
CA VAL A 13 -11.50 33.67 -7.73
C VAL A 13 -11.00 34.90 -6.98
N LEU A 14 -11.82 35.52 -6.14
CA LEU A 14 -11.43 36.69 -5.34
C LEU A 14 -10.35 36.34 -4.33
N ALA A 15 -10.45 35.19 -3.67
CA ALA A 15 -9.47 34.74 -2.70
C ALA A 15 -8.08 34.50 -3.34
N ILE A 16 -8.04 33.95 -4.57
CA ILE A 16 -6.79 33.74 -5.32
C ILE A 16 -6.24 35.07 -5.85
N ALA A 17 -7.10 36.00 -6.26
CA ALA A 17 -6.67 37.32 -6.70
C ALA A 17 -6.02 38.14 -5.57
N GLU A 18 -6.51 37.98 -4.34
CA GLU A 18 -5.95 38.60 -3.14
C GLU A 18 -4.64 37.92 -2.69
N ASP A 19 -4.61 36.58 -2.72
CA ASP A 19 -3.45 35.75 -2.35
C ASP A 19 -3.27 34.60 -3.36
N PRO A 20 -2.35 34.73 -4.35
CA PRO A 20 -2.10 33.72 -5.35
C PRO A 20 -1.72 32.33 -4.79
N SER A 21 -1.19 32.26 -3.55
CA SER A 21 -0.83 30.98 -2.91
C SER A 21 -2.05 30.10 -2.65
N ARG A 22 -3.24 30.69 -2.52
CA ARG A 22 -4.51 29.98 -2.35
C ARG A 22 -4.95 29.19 -3.58
N ALA A 23 -4.32 29.39 -4.74
CA ALA A 23 -4.54 28.55 -5.90
C ALA A 23 -4.23 27.07 -5.61
N TYR A 24 -3.28 26.79 -4.74
CA TYR A 24 -2.97 25.41 -4.30
C TYR A 24 -4.07 24.76 -3.45
N ASP A 25 -4.90 25.55 -2.79
CA ASP A 25 -5.97 25.08 -1.91
C ASP A 25 -7.33 25.02 -2.63
N TYR A 26 -7.58 25.92 -3.59
CA TYR A 26 -8.88 26.06 -4.27
C TYR A 26 -8.92 25.47 -5.68
N THR A 27 -7.78 25.03 -6.23
CA THR A 27 -7.71 24.48 -7.59
C THR A 27 -6.91 23.18 -7.62
N VAL A 28 -6.88 22.53 -8.77
CA VAL A 28 -6.06 21.32 -9.02
C VAL A 28 -4.55 21.59 -8.99
N LYS A 29 -4.10 22.86 -8.96
CA LYS A 29 -2.68 23.24 -8.98
C LYS A 29 -1.83 22.49 -7.96
N GLY A 30 -2.34 22.21 -6.77
CA GLY A 30 -1.63 21.50 -5.72
C GLY A 30 -1.33 20.02 -6.03
N ASN A 31 -1.98 19.45 -7.05
CA ASN A 31 -1.84 18.03 -7.44
C ASN A 31 -1.71 17.84 -8.96
N PHE A 32 -1.24 18.85 -9.71
CA PHE A 32 -1.30 18.86 -11.17
C PHE A 32 0.07 19.07 -11.80
N VAL A 33 0.50 18.15 -12.68
CA VAL A 33 1.78 18.21 -13.42
C VAL A 33 1.48 18.23 -14.92
N ALA A 34 2.08 19.20 -15.64
CA ALA A 34 2.08 19.17 -17.09
C ALA A 34 3.24 18.33 -17.62
N VAL A 35 2.98 17.41 -18.53
CA VAL A 35 3.97 16.63 -19.27
C VAL A 35 4.15 17.30 -20.64
N ILE A 36 5.32 17.89 -20.90
CA ILE A 36 5.50 18.77 -22.06
C ILE A 36 6.64 18.28 -22.94
N THR A 37 6.36 18.20 -24.25
CA THR A 37 7.32 17.75 -25.26
C THR A 37 7.27 18.60 -26.52
N ASN A 38 8.33 18.49 -27.36
CA ASN A 38 8.28 18.87 -28.77
C ASN A 38 8.54 17.66 -29.71
N GLY A 39 8.71 16.46 -29.16
CA GLY A 39 8.86 15.23 -29.91
C GLY A 39 10.15 15.10 -30.71
N THR A 40 11.21 15.80 -30.30
CA THR A 40 12.49 15.81 -31.03
C THR A 40 13.43 14.66 -30.65
N ALA A 41 13.11 13.86 -29.61
CA ALA A 41 13.90 12.70 -29.17
C ALA A 41 13.02 11.56 -28.63
N ILE A 42 12.05 11.09 -29.41
CA ILE A 42 11.09 10.06 -28.96
C ILE A 42 11.80 8.70 -28.84
N LEU A 43 11.87 8.15 -27.62
CA LEU A 43 12.18 6.74 -27.24
C LEU A 43 13.01 5.95 -28.28
N GLY A 44 14.21 6.40 -28.64
CA GLY A 44 15.05 5.72 -29.65
C GLY A 44 14.56 5.82 -31.10
N LEU A 45 13.41 6.46 -31.35
CA LEU A 45 12.87 6.72 -32.69
C LEU A 45 13.37 8.05 -33.26
N GLY A 46 13.98 8.89 -32.43
CA GLY A 46 14.51 10.19 -32.81
C GLY A 46 13.41 11.25 -33.00
N ASN A 47 13.71 12.25 -33.82
CA ASN A 47 12.78 13.34 -34.12
C ASN A 47 11.62 12.84 -35.00
N ARG A 48 10.40 12.81 -34.42
CA ARG A 48 9.15 12.47 -35.13
C ARG A 48 8.13 13.60 -35.05
N GLY A 49 8.46 14.69 -34.35
CA GLY A 49 7.60 15.85 -34.18
C GLY A 49 6.60 15.71 -33.02
N ALA A 50 6.08 16.84 -32.60
CA ALA A 50 5.26 16.98 -31.40
C ALA A 50 4.04 16.03 -31.38
N LEU A 51 3.27 15.97 -32.45
CA LEU A 51 2.05 15.15 -32.51
C LEU A 51 2.34 13.65 -32.38
N ALA A 52 3.46 13.17 -32.91
CA ALA A 52 3.84 11.76 -32.83
C ALA A 52 4.28 11.35 -31.41
N ALA A 53 4.68 12.30 -30.57
CA ALA A 53 5.02 12.07 -29.17
C ALA A 53 3.78 11.85 -28.28
N LYS A 54 2.59 12.26 -28.71
CA LYS A 54 1.37 12.22 -27.88
C LYS A 54 1.11 10.88 -27.17
N PRO A 55 1.20 9.71 -27.80
CA PRO A 55 0.96 8.44 -27.09
C PRO A 55 1.93 8.20 -25.92
N VAL A 56 3.17 8.68 -26.02
CA VAL A 56 4.16 8.60 -24.93
C VAL A 56 3.78 9.52 -23.79
N MET A 57 3.35 10.75 -24.12
CA MET A 57 2.94 11.77 -23.13
C MET A 57 1.68 11.34 -22.37
N GLU A 58 0.67 10.81 -23.07
CA GLU A 58 -0.52 10.22 -22.45
C GLU A 58 -0.15 9.05 -21.53
N GLY A 59 0.77 8.18 -21.98
CA GLY A 59 1.32 7.10 -21.15
C GLY A 59 1.97 7.63 -19.87
N LYS A 60 2.80 8.69 -19.98
CA LYS A 60 3.44 9.34 -18.83
C LYS A 60 2.40 9.92 -17.85
N ALA A 61 1.34 10.56 -18.36
CA ALA A 61 0.24 11.07 -17.53
C ALA A 61 -0.48 9.94 -16.77
N VAL A 62 -0.71 8.78 -17.40
CA VAL A 62 -1.26 7.58 -16.74
C VAL A 62 -0.35 7.10 -15.62
N LEU A 63 0.98 7.10 -15.83
CA LEU A 63 1.95 6.68 -14.81
C LEU A 63 1.92 7.63 -13.60
N PHE A 64 1.86 8.94 -13.79
CA PHE A 64 1.68 9.92 -12.70
C PHE A 64 0.45 9.61 -11.86
N LYS A 65 -0.69 9.35 -12.51
CA LYS A 65 -1.93 9.02 -11.80
C LYS A 65 -1.85 7.69 -11.09
N ARG A 66 -1.35 6.67 -11.77
CA ARG A 66 -1.32 5.29 -11.25
C ARG A 66 -0.41 5.13 -10.04
N PHE A 67 0.79 5.74 -10.06
CA PHE A 67 1.82 5.50 -9.06
C PHE A 67 1.87 6.54 -7.94
N ALA A 68 1.52 7.79 -8.24
CA ALA A 68 1.64 8.89 -7.29
C ALA A 68 0.33 9.65 -7.02
N ASP A 69 -0.78 9.21 -7.62
CA ASP A 69 -2.09 9.90 -7.59
C ASP A 69 -1.97 11.39 -7.96
N ILE A 70 -1.11 11.71 -8.94
CA ILE A 70 -0.95 13.04 -9.49
C ILE A 70 -1.80 13.15 -10.75
N ASP A 71 -2.62 14.20 -10.84
CA ASP A 71 -3.34 14.55 -12.06
C ASP A 71 -2.37 15.18 -13.06
N SER A 72 -2.47 14.82 -14.33
CA SER A 72 -1.56 15.30 -15.37
C SER A 72 -2.27 15.66 -16.64
N ILE A 73 -1.69 16.60 -17.39
CA ILE A 73 -2.05 16.91 -18.76
C ILE A 73 -0.81 16.83 -19.63
N ASP A 74 -0.94 16.28 -20.81
CA ASP A 74 0.08 16.26 -21.82
C ASP A 74 -0.08 17.45 -22.79
N LEU A 75 1.05 18.03 -23.17
CA LEU A 75 1.10 19.20 -24.07
C LEU A 75 2.23 19.03 -25.09
N GLU A 76 1.85 18.96 -26.37
CA GLU A 76 2.76 18.82 -27.49
C GLU A 76 2.98 20.19 -28.15
N VAL A 77 4.17 20.76 -27.98
CA VAL A 77 4.53 22.08 -28.48
C VAL A 77 5.18 21.95 -29.87
N SER A 78 4.48 22.38 -30.92
CA SER A 78 4.92 22.21 -32.31
C SER A 78 5.96 23.24 -32.73
N THR A 79 7.14 23.20 -32.10
CA THR A 79 8.33 23.98 -32.47
C THR A 79 9.62 23.27 -32.08
N GLU A 80 10.67 23.40 -32.89
CA GLU A 80 12.02 22.97 -32.56
C GLU A 80 12.90 24.11 -32.00
N ASP A 81 12.41 25.37 -32.07
CA ASP A 81 13.10 26.53 -31.55
C ASP A 81 12.99 26.57 -30.00
N PRO A 82 14.09 26.50 -29.24
CA PRO A 82 14.07 26.52 -27.80
C PRO A 82 13.42 27.78 -27.20
N ASP A 83 13.65 28.95 -27.78
CA ASP A 83 13.11 30.21 -27.25
C ASP A 83 11.59 30.31 -27.44
N GLN A 84 11.05 29.82 -28.56
CA GLN A 84 9.61 29.72 -28.77
C GLN A 84 8.99 28.70 -27.82
N PHE A 85 9.64 27.53 -27.60
CA PHE A 85 9.20 26.53 -26.65
C PHE A 85 9.15 27.09 -25.23
N ILE A 86 10.24 27.72 -24.79
CA ILE A 86 10.34 28.33 -23.46
C ILE A 86 9.25 29.38 -23.25
N ASN A 87 9.03 30.25 -24.22
CA ASN A 87 7.99 31.28 -24.13
C ASN A 87 6.58 30.69 -24.07
N CYS A 88 6.28 29.64 -24.86
CA CYS A 88 5.02 28.93 -24.80
C CYS A 88 4.77 28.37 -23.38
N VAL A 89 5.71 27.62 -22.86
CA VAL A 89 5.59 26.95 -21.56
C VAL A 89 5.53 27.97 -20.41
N ARG A 90 6.32 29.05 -20.47
CA ARG A 90 6.34 30.12 -19.47
C ARG A 90 4.95 30.75 -19.29
N TYR A 91 4.25 31.06 -20.37
CA TYR A 91 2.94 31.72 -20.30
C TYR A 91 1.82 30.78 -19.83
N LEU A 92 1.99 29.47 -19.99
CA LEU A 92 1.04 28.45 -19.51
C LEU A 92 1.31 28.02 -18.06
N GLY A 93 2.51 28.23 -17.54
CA GLY A 93 3.01 27.64 -16.30
C GLY A 93 2.30 28.01 -15.00
N ALA A 94 1.53 29.12 -14.99
CA ALA A 94 0.89 29.61 -13.76
C ALA A 94 -0.14 28.64 -13.16
N GLY A 95 -0.79 27.82 -13.99
CA GLY A 95 -1.86 26.90 -13.60
C GLY A 95 -1.38 25.56 -13.03
N TRP A 96 -0.10 25.22 -13.15
CA TRP A 96 0.43 23.90 -12.78
C TRP A 96 1.21 23.93 -11.47
N GLY A 97 1.25 22.79 -10.79
CA GLY A 97 2.08 22.56 -9.60
C GLY A 97 3.50 22.16 -9.95
N GLY A 98 3.72 21.59 -11.14
CA GLY A 98 5.02 21.19 -11.67
C GLY A 98 4.99 20.90 -13.15
N ILE A 99 6.17 20.77 -13.76
CA ILE A 99 6.36 20.47 -15.18
C ILE A 99 7.33 19.31 -15.33
N ASN A 100 6.93 18.26 -16.04
CA ASN A 100 7.79 17.21 -16.55
C ASN A 100 8.08 17.45 -18.03
N LEU A 101 9.33 17.71 -18.37
CA LEU A 101 9.79 17.79 -19.76
C LEU A 101 10.17 16.39 -20.25
N GLU A 102 9.77 16.02 -21.45
CA GLU A 102 9.91 14.66 -21.98
C GLU A 102 10.29 14.69 -23.46
N ASP A 103 11.14 13.73 -23.89
CA ASP A 103 11.46 13.49 -25.30
C ASP A 103 11.97 14.73 -26.08
N ILE A 104 12.74 15.60 -25.43
CA ILE A 104 13.39 16.76 -26.02
C ILE A 104 14.86 16.46 -26.26
N LYS A 105 15.33 16.65 -27.51
CA LYS A 105 16.71 16.33 -27.89
C LYS A 105 17.75 17.19 -27.14
N ALA A 106 18.92 16.61 -26.90
CA ALA A 106 20.09 17.33 -26.42
C ALA A 106 20.80 18.06 -27.61
N PRO A 107 21.37 19.28 -27.41
CA PRO A 107 21.55 19.97 -26.12
C PRO A 107 20.37 20.88 -25.70
N GLU A 108 19.35 21.04 -26.56
CA GLU A 108 18.23 21.95 -26.35
C GLU A 108 17.47 21.67 -25.04
N CYS A 109 17.34 20.39 -24.66
CA CYS A 109 16.67 19.98 -23.41
C CYS A 109 17.32 20.62 -22.17
N PHE A 110 18.65 20.75 -22.12
CA PHE A 110 19.37 21.37 -21.00
C PHE A 110 19.08 22.88 -20.93
N ILE A 111 19.06 23.55 -22.08
CA ILE A 111 18.78 24.97 -22.17
C ILE A 111 17.35 25.25 -21.73
N ILE A 112 16.40 24.46 -22.22
CA ILE A 112 14.97 24.60 -21.95
C ILE A 112 14.71 24.38 -20.45
N GLU A 113 15.21 23.28 -19.86
CA GLU A 113 15.01 23.01 -18.42
C GLU A 113 15.60 24.12 -17.57
N GLN A 114 16.86 24.51 -17.80
CA GLN A 114 17.51 25.55 -17.02
C GLN A 114 16.75 26.87 -17.07
N ARG A 115 16.38 27.33 -18.26
CA ARG A 115 15.66 28.58 -18.44
C ARG A 115 14.27 28.57 -17.82
N LEU A 116 13.54 27.48 -17.94
CA LEU A 116 12.22 27.35 -17.33
C LEU A 116 12.33 27.32 -15.80
N ARG A 117 13.35 26.68 -15.23
CA ARG A 117 13.62 26.72 -13.77
C ARG A 117 13.95 28.12 -13.25
N GLU A 118 14.59 28.96 -14.07
CA GLU A 118 14.86 30.36 -13.72
C GLU A 118 13.62 31.25 -13.83
N LEU A 119 12.70 30.94 -14.77
CA LEU A 119 11.54 31.77 -15.09
C LEU A 119 10.28 31.39 -14.30
N LEU A 120 10.19 30.17 -13.79
CA LEU A 120 9.01 29.63 -13.14
C LEU A 120 9.30 29.31 -11.68
N ASP A 121 8.33 29.57 -10.83
CA ASP A 121 8.40 29.34 -9.38
C ASP A 121 7.70 28.04 -9.00
N ILE A 122 7.87 26.99 -9.83
CA ILE A 122 7.37 25.62 -9.64
C ILE A 122 8.44 24.62 -10.06
N PRO A 123 8.39 23.35 -9.59
CA PRO A 123 9.29 22.31 -10.03
C PRO A 123 9.26 22.11 -11.55
N VAL A 124 10.41 22.20 -12.20
CA VAL A 124 10.63 21.82 -13.60
C VAL A 124 11.70 20.74 -13.61
N PHE A 125 11.42 19.61 -14.26
CA PHE A 125 12.27 18.44 -14.29
C PHE A 125 12.21 17.80 -15.67
N HIS A 126 13.37 17.44 -16.23
CA HIS A 126 13.45 16.66 -17.47
C HIS A 126 13.83 15.22 -17.12
N ASP A 127 12.96 14.26 -17.46
CA ASP A 127 13.14 12.88 -17.04
C ASP A 127 14.38 12.21 -17.66
N ASP A 128 14.64 12.44 -18.95
CA ASP A 128 15.71 11.79 -19.70
C ASP A 128 17.12 12.38 -19.49
N GLN A 129 17.26 13.53 -18.83
CA GLN A 129 18.55 14.28 -18.79
C GLN A 129 19.61 13.66 -17.89
N HIS A 130 19.20 12.96 -16.83
CA HIS A 130 20.12 12.62 -15.74
C HIS A 130 20.93 11.35 -16.02
N GLY A 131 20.83 10.81 -17.22
CA GLY A 131 21.42 9.55 -17.63
C GLY A 131 22.66 9.59 -18.52
N THR A 132 23.09 10.75 -19.07
CA THR A 132 24.13 10.77 -20.12
C THR A 132 25.47 11.30 -19.61
N ALA A 133 26.21 10.52 -18.84
CA ALA A 133 27.62 10.77 -18.56
C ALA A 133 28.49 9.97 -19.55
N ILE A 134 29.05 10.64 -20.56
CA ILE A 134 30.09 10.06 -21.42
C ILE A 134 31.42 10.40 -20.78
N ILE A 135 32.26 9.40 -20.47
CA ILE A 135 33.65 9.63 -20.06
C ILE A 135 34.36 10.37 -21.17
N SER A 136 34.80 11.59 -20.88
CA SER A 136 35.61 12.40 -21.78
C SER A 136 36.96 12.65 -21.15
N ALA A 137 38.04 12.44 -21.95
CA ALA A 137 39.38 12.82 -21.50
C ALA A 137 39.55 14.35 -21.52
N GLU A 138 40.25 14.88 -20.52
CA GLU A 138 40.65 16.30 -20.49
C GLU A 138 41.46 16.66 -21.75
N GLY A 139 41.10 17.77 -22.39
CA GLY A 139 41.75 18.23 -23.65
C GLY A 139 41.14 17.68 -24.94
N ARG A 140 40.13 16.84 -24.89
CA ARG A 140 39.33 16.46 -26.06
C ARG A 140 38.53 17.66 -26.55
N THR A 141 38.53 17.93 -27.87
CA THR A 141 37.78 19.05 -28.49
C THR A 141 36.68 18.54 -29.41
N ASP A 142 36.85 17.40 -30.04
CA ASP A 142 35.88 16.85 -30.98
C ASP A 142 34.68 16.23 -30.27
N GLY A 143 33.49 16.66 -30.68
CA GLY A 143 32.22 16.22 -30.12
C GLY A 143 31.96 16.66 -28.66
N MET A 144 32.72 17.64 -28.16
CA MET A 144 32.55 18.20 -26.79
C MET A 144 31.57 19.36 -26.78
N ASN A 145 30.91 19.54 -25.64
CA ASN A 145 30.08 20.68 -25.28
C ASN A 145 30.26 21.00 -23.79
N GLN A 146 29.66 22.11 -23.33
CA GLN A 146 29.82 22.57 -21.93
C GLN A 146 29.41 21.50 -20.90
N TRP A 147 28.40 20.71 -21.18
CA TRP A 147 27.91 19.67 -20.25
C TRP A 147 28.86 18.48 -20.19
N LYS A 148 29.32 17.97 -21.37
CA LYS A 148 30.32 16.91 -21.44
C LYS A 148 31.64 17.32 -20.80
N SER A 149 32.01 18.59 -20.91
CA SER A 149 33.27 19.11 -20.30
C SER A 149 33.26 19.00 -18.77
N GLY A 150 32.10 19.06 -18.12
CA GLY A 150 31.95 18.86 -16.69
C GLY A 150 32.30 17.45 -16.20
N TYR A 151 32.30 16.46 -17.09
CA TYR A 151 32.68 15.07 -16.81
C TYR A 151 34.05 14.69 -17.37
N ALA A 152 34.79 15.63 -17.97
CA ALA A 152 36.12 15.37 -18.50
C ALA A 152 37.11 15.16 -17.36
N VAL A 153 37.86 14.06 -17.42
CA VAL A 153 38.87 13.67 -16.43
C VAL A 153 40.26 13.54 -17.05
N LYS A 154 41.28 13.79 -16.25
CA LYS A 154 42.67 13.58 -16.65
C LYS A 154 42.97 12.08 -16.67
N THR A 155 43.07 11.51 -17.87
CA THR A 155 43.33 10.08 -18.08
C THR A 155 44.18 9.82 -19.30
N SER A 156 44.91 8.70 -19.31
CA SER A 156 45.64 8.20 -20.49
C SER A 156 44.74 7.43 -21.46
N ALA A 157 43.57 6.95 -21.00
CA ALA A 157 42.63 6.21 -21.86
C ALA A 157 42.10 7.09 -23.00
N ARG A 158 42.08 6.51 -24.21
CA ARG A 158 41.59 7.18 -25.44
C ARG A 158 40.45 6.43 -26.10
N THR A 159 40.20 5.20 -25.67
CA THR A 159 39.11 4.35 -26.13
C THR A 159 38.26 3.90 -24.95
N LEU A 160 37.03 3.47 -25.23
CA LEU A 160 36.14 2.91 -24.21
C LEU A 160 36.73 1.60 -23.63
N ALA A 161 37.39 0.79 -24.45
CA ALA A 161 38.04 -0.43 -24.00
C ALA A 161 39.14 -0.15 -22.97
N GLU A 162 40.01 0.83 -23.22
CA GLU A 162 41.03 1.27 -22.26
C GLU A 162 40.45 1.84 -20.97
N ALA A 163 39.28 2.51 -21.06
CA ALA A 163 38.62 3.08 -19.91
C ALA A 163 37.94 2.03 -19.03
N LEU A 164 37.52 0.89 -19.59
CA LEU A 164 36.87 -0.20 -18.87
C LEU A 164 37.87 -1.21 -18.29
N GLU A 165 39.15 -1.19 -18.68
CA GLU A 165 40.17 -2.07 -18.11
C GLU A 165 40.32 -1.83 -16.60
N GLY A 166 40.02 -2.85 -15.78
CA GLY A 166 40.06 -2.78 -14.33
C GLY A 166 38.95 -1.89 -13.68
N ALA A 167 37.95 -1.45 -14.43
CA ALA A 167 36.86 -0.65 -13.90
C ALA A 167 35.87 -1.50 -13.07
N ASP A 168 35.46 -0.98 -11.92
CA ASP A 168 34.46 -1.62 -11.05
C ASP A 168 33.03 -1.44 -11.57
N VAL A 169 32.75 -0.35 -12.31
CA VAL A 169 31.40 0.01 -12.77
C VAL A 169 31.46 0.47 -14.24
N ALA A 170 30.61 -0.10 -15.08
CA ALA A 170 30.30 0.40 -16.41
C ALA A 170 28.87 0.98 -16.44
N PHE A 171 28.73 2.22 -16.90
CA PHE A 171 27.42 2.89 -16.97
C PHE A 171 27.14 3.29 -18.42
N GLY A 172 26.31 2.52 -19.12
CA GLY A 172 25.94 2.70 -20.52
C GLY A 172 24.61 3.44 -20.67
N LEU A 173 24.64 4.50 -21.46
CA LEU A 173 23.48 5.30 -21.85
C LEU A 173 23.62 5.71 -23.33
N SER A 174 24.09 4.78 -24.14
CA SER A 174 24.55 5.06 -25.50
C SER A 174 23.70 4.33 -26.54
N VAL A 175 24.29 3.36 -27.20
CA VAL A 175 23.64 2.62 -28.27
C VAL A 175 23.94 1.13 -28.16
N LYS A 176 23.08 0.30 -28.75
CA LYS A 176 23.27 -1.15 -28.86
C LYS A 176 24.70 -1.51 -29.30
N GLY A 177 25.29 -2.46 -28.59
CA GLY A 177 26.59 -3.01 -28.95
C GLY A 177 27.81 -2.13 -28.62
N ALA A 178 27.62 -1.05 -27.85
CA ALA A 178 28.73 -0.18 -27.43
C ALA A 178 29.71 -0.90 -26.50
N PHE A 179 29.26 -1.87 -25.71
CA PHE A 179 30.13 -2.74 -24.89
C PHE A 179 30.39 -4.06 -25.60
N SER A 180 31.64 -4.41 -25.74
CA SER A 180 32.05 -5.72 -26.28
C SER A 180 32.30 -6.72 -25.16
N LYS A 181 32.24 -8.02 -25.48
CA LYS A 181 32.55 -9.10 -24.53
C LYS A 181 33.97 -8.97 -23.95
N ASP A 182 34.93 -8.52 -24.75
CA ASP A 182 36.32 -8.36 -24.31
C ASP A 182 36.46 -7.17 -23.34
N MET A 183 35.72 -6.08 -23.54
CA MET A 183 35.64 -4.97 -22.58
C MET A 183 35.10 -5.45 -21.23
N ILE A 184 34.06 -6.27 -21.24
CA ILE A 184 33.48 -6.81 -20.00
C ILE A 184 34.45 -7.76 -19.29
N LYS A 185 35.20 -8.56 -20.02
CA LYS A 185 36.24 -9.42 -19.43
C LYS A 185 37.37 -8.64 -18.74
N SER A 186 37.74 -7.46 -19.27
CA SER A 186 38.85 -6.65 -18.76
C SER A 186 38.48 -5.84 -17.48
N MET A 187 37.22 -5.79 -17.11
CA MET A 187 36.75 -5.11 -15.88
C MET A 187 37.26 -5.81 -14.60
N ALA A 188 37.19 -5.11 -13.48
CA ALA A 188 37.50 -5.60 -12.14
C ALA A 188 36.70 -6.85 -11.76
N GLU A 189 37.02 -7.47 -10.61
CA GLU A 189 36.22 -8.56 -10.03
C GLU A 189 34.83 -8.02 -9.57
N LYS A 190 33.77 -8.81 -9.82
CA LYS A 190 32.38 -8.48 -9.48
C LYS A 190 31.92 -7.08 -9.95
N PRO A 191 32.10 -6.76 -11.25
CA PRO A 191 31.74 -5.45 -11.74
C PRO A 191 30.25 -5.25 -11.79
N ILE A 192 29.82 -3.99 -11.67
CA ILE A 192 28.43 -3.56 -11.84
C ILE A 192 28.29 -2.98 -13.26
N ILE A 193 27.36 -3.54 -14.04
CA ILE A 193 27.16 -3.15 -15.43
C ILE A 193 25.73 -2.63 -15.60
N PHE A 194 25.60 -1.31 -15.82
CA PHE A 194 24.35 -0.68 -16.23
C PHE A 194 24.35 -0.55 -17.76
N ALA A 195 23.54 -1.34 -18.46
CA ALA A 195 23.37 -1.26 -19.90
C ALA A 195 21.95 -0.78 -20.21
N LEU A 196 21.77 0.54 -20.29
CA LEU A 196 20.47 1.21 -20.22
C LEU A 196 19.97 1.75 -21.57
N ALA A 197 20.68 1.51 -22.68
CA ALA A 197 20.23 1.91 -24.02
C ALA A 197 18.89 1.21 -24.37
N ASN A 198 18.02 1.96 -25.02
CA ASN A 198 16.68 1.51 -25.44
C ASN A 198 16.53 1.61 -26.97
N PRO A 199 15.87 0.63 -27.64
CA PRO A 199 15.20 -0.56 -27.07
C PRO A 199 16.16 -1.72 -26.75
N ASP A 200 17.36 -1.71 -27.29
CA ASP A 200 18.38 -2.73 -27.10
C ASP A 200 19.53 -2.18 -26.25
N PRO A 201 20.02 -2.93 -25.22
CA PRO A 201 21.09 -2.48 -24.35
C PRO A 201 22.46 -2.46 -25.06
N GLU A 202 23.45 -1.80 -24.48
CA GLU A 202 24.83 -1.75 -24.95
C GLU A 202 25.47 -3.14 -25.05
N ILE A 203 25.08 -4.06 -24.17
CA ILE A 203 25.38 -5.49 -24.18
C ILE A 203 24.22 -6.23 -23.50
N THR A 204 23.89 -7.44 -23.94
CA THR A 204 22.82 -8.24 -23.34
C THR A 204 23.31 -9.03 -22.12
N ALA A 205 22.39 -9.43 -21.24
CA ALA A 205 22.71 -10.24 -20.07
C ALA A 205 23.31 -11.60 -20.46
N GLU A 206 22.83 -12.21 -21.55
CA GLU A 206 23.36 -13.47 -22.08
C GLU A 206 24.80 -13.32 -22.60
N GLU A 207 25.11 -12.17 -23.20
CA GLU A 207 26.48 -11.89 -23.70
C GLU A 207 27.44 -11.68 -22.53
N VAL A 208 27.01 -11.04 -21.43
CA VAL A 208 27.79 -10.90 -20.20
C VAL A 208 28.00 -12.27 -19.55
N ALA A 209 26.90 -13.04 -19.34
CA ALA A 209 26.97 -14.38 -18.75
C ALA A 209 27.84 -15.38 -19.54
N ALA A 210 27.96 -15.20 -20.86
CA ALA A 210 28.83 -16.01 -21.71
C ALA A 210 30.35 -15.81 -21.45
N VAL A 211 30.72 -14.72 -20.76
CA VAL A 211 32.14 -14.36 -20.57
C VAL A 211 32.53 -14.22 -19.09
N ARG A 212 31.56 -14.03 -18.17
CA ARG A 212 31.80 -14.01 -16.72
C ARG A 212 30.49 -14.25 -15.93
N ASP A 213 30.62 -14.82 -14.75
CA ASP A 213 29.52 -15.26 -13.88
C ASP A 213 29.40 -14.43 -12.59
N ASP A 214 30.32 -13.47 -12.37
CA ASP A 214 30.40 -12.66 -11.16
C ASP A 214 29.86 -11.23 -11.33
N ALA A 215 29.40 -10.84 -12.53
CA ALA A 215 28.94 -9.51 -12.83
C ALA A 215 27.52 -9.25 -12.29
N ILE A 216 27.29 -8.06 -11.72
CA ILE A 216 25.96 -7.56 -11.39
C ILE A 216 25.47 -6.75 -12.59
N MET A 217 24.38 -7.21 -13.23
CA MET A 217 23.84 -6.57 -14.42
C MET A 217 22.52 -5.86 -14.16
N ALA A 218 22.35 -4.66 -14.71
CA ALA A 218 21.10 -3.91 -14.69
C ALA A 218 20.79 -3.33 -16.09
N THR A 219 19.53 -3.39 -16.50
CA THR A 219 19.10 -2.90 -17.82
C THR A 219 17.79 -2.11 -17.74
N GLY A 220 17.41 -1.40 -18.80
CA GLY A 220 16.10 -0.78 -18.92
C GLY A 220 14.95 -1.77 -19.20
N ARG A 221 15.23 -3.02 -19.52
CA ARG A 221 14.24 -4.02 -19.96
C ARG A 221 13.54 -4.68 -18.78
N SER A 222 12.24 -4.91 -18.91
CA SER A 222 11.42 -5.56 -17.88
C SER A 222 11.55 -7.09 -17.82
N ASP A 223 12.17 -7.70 -18.82
CA ASP A 223 12.38 -9.16 -18.93
C ASP A 223 13.73 -9.61 -18.34
N TYR A 224 14.51 -8.68 -17.78
CA TYR A 224 15.76 -8.95 -17.07
C TYR A 224 15.71 -8.55 -15.59
N PRO A 225 16.55 -9.17 -14.74
CA PRO A 225 16.74 -8.71 -13.37
C PRO A 225 17.23 -7.24 -13.31
N ASN A 226 17.03 -6.61 -12.16
CA ASN A 226 17.48 -5.22 -11.91
C ASN A 226 17.01 -4.23 -12.97
N GLN A 227 15.73 -4.25 -13.30
CA GLN A 227 15.16 -3.28 -14.23
C GLN A 227 15.32 -1.86 -13.69
N VAL A 228 16.11 -1.04 -14.38
CA VAL A 228 16.23 0.40 -14.13
C VAL A 228 15.18 1.11 -14.98
N ASN A 229 14.13 1.58 -14.33
CA ASN A 229 13.02 2.26 -14.99
C ASN A 229 12.77 3.61 -14.31
N ASN A 230 12.66 4.68 -15.10
CA ASN A 230 12.41 6.03 -14.60
C ASN A 230 11.11 6.18 -13.79
N ILE A 231 10.17 5.24 -13.95
CA ILE A 231 8.93 5.14 -13.15
C ILE A 231 9.20 4.97 -11.63
N LEU A 232 10.38 4.46 -11.25
CA LEU A 232 10.81 4.39 -9.86
C LEU A 232 11.14 5.77 -9.26
N GLY A 233 11.41 6.75 -10.08
CA GLY A 233 11.86 8.10 -9.70
C GLY A 233 10.80 9.17 -9.87
N PHE A 234 10.48 9.53 -11.12
CA PHE A 234 9.77 10.77 -11.43
C PHE A 234 8.43 10.95 -10.71
N PRO A 235 7.51 9.96 -10.65
CA PRO A 235 6.20 10.21 -10.06
C PRO A 235 6.30 10.46 -8.56
N PHE A 236 7.20 9.77 -7.89
CA PHE A 236 7.40 9.88 -6.44
C PHE A 236 8.19 11.13 -6.06
N ILE A 237 9.15 11.56 -6.89
CA ILE A 237 9.89 12.82 -6.73
C ILE A 237 8.91 13.99 -6.84
N PHE A 238 8.05 14.01 -7.87
CA PHE A 238 7.02 15.02 -8.01
C PHE A 238 6.00 14.98 -6.87
N ARG A 239 5.61 13.79 -6.38
CA ARG A 239 4.71 13.68 -5.22
C ARG A 239 5.30 14.36 -3.99
N GLY A 240 6.54 14.06 -3.64
CA GLY A 240 7.23 14.70 -2.53
C GLY A 240 7.38 16.22 -2.71
N ALA A 241 7.71 16.67 -3.94
CA ALA A 241 7.85 18.10 -4.24
C ALA A 241 6.52 18.86 -4.17
N LEU A 242 5.43 18.30 -4.72
CA LEU A 242 4.10 18.90 -4.69
C LEU A 242 3.54 19.03 -3.27
N ASP A 243 3.70 18.01 -2.44
CA ASP A 243 3.12 17.98 -1.09
C ASP A 243 3.72 19.04 -0.16
N VAL A 244 4.99 19.39 -0.38
CA VAL A 244 5.64 20.52 0.32
C VAL A 244 5.62 21.84 -0.46
N ARG A 245 4.94 21.88 -1.62
CA ARG A 245 4.90 23.04 -2.53
C ARG A 245 6.31 23.56 -2.86
N ALA A 246 7.21 22.64 -3.22
CA ALA A 246 8.60 23.00 -3.51
C ALA A 246 8.70 23.97 -4.68
N SER A 247 9.62 24.92 -4.60
CA SER A 247 9.90 25.86 -5.70
C SER A 247 10.69 25.22 -6.83
N THR A 248 11.42 24.16 -6.55
CA THR A 248 12.24 23.43 -7.52
C THR A 248 12.48 21.99 -7.06
N ILE A 249 12.94 21.13 -7.98
CA ILE A 249 13.54 19.83 -7.65
C ILE A 249 15.05 19.97 -7.74
N ASN A 250 15.73 20.02 -6.58
CA ASN A 250 17.18 20.19 -6.49
C ASN A 250 17.91 18.84 -6.41
N MET A 251 19.25 18.88 -6.31
CA MET A 251 20.09 17.68 -6.29
C MET A 251 19.89 16.88 -4.98
N GLU A 252 19.70 17.55 -3.85
CA GLU A 252 19.45 16.94 -2.55
C GLU A 252 18.19 16.07 -2.58
N MET A 253 17.13 16.52 -3.22
CA MET A 253 15.89 15.77 -3.41
C MET A 253 16.10 14.53 -4.31
N LYS A 254 16.88 14.66 -5.38
CA LYS A 254 17.21 13.53 -6.28
C LYS A 254 18.05 12.47 -5.58
N ILE A 255 19.07 12.88 -4.81
CA ILE A 255 19.90 11.97 -4.01
C ILE A 255 19.07 11.28 -2.93
N ALA A 256 18.16 12.00 -2.27
CA ALA A 256 17.26 11.43 -1.26
C ALA A 256 16.35 10.34 -1.86
N ALA A 257 15.82 10.56 -3.07
CA ALA A 257 15.05 9.56 -3.79
C ALA A 257 15.88 8.30 -4.10
N ALA A 258 17.10 8.46 -4.62
CA ALA A 258 18.00 7.36 -4.94
C ALA A 258 18.37 6.53 -3.69
N ARG A 259 18.67 7.19 -2.56
CA ARG A 259 18.95 6.52 -1.28
C ARG A 259 17.73 5.75 -0.77
N ALA A 260 16.54 6.36 -0.83
CA ALA A 260 15.29 5.71 -0.43
C ALA A 260 15.02 4.44 -1.25
N LEU A 261 15.30 4.44 -2.55
CA LEU A 261 15.20 3.26 -3.41
C LEU A 261 16.23 2.19 -3.02
N ALA A 262 17.48 2.58 -2.75
CA ALA A 262 18.53 1.66 -2.34
C ALA A 262 18.24 0.99 -0.98
N ASP A 263 17.69 1.74 -0.04
CA ASP A 263 17.28 1.23 1.27
C ASP A 263 16.08 0.28 1.15
N LEU A 264 15.08 0.65 0.33
CA LEU A 264 13.90 -0.19 0.07
C LEU A 264 14.24 -1.53 -0.56
N ALA A 265 15.26 -1.58 -1.44
CA ALA A 265 15.72 -2.83 -2.05
C ALA A 265 16.27 -3.84 -1.03
N ARG A 266 16.75 -3.37 0.12
CA ARG A 266 17.29 -4.21 1.21
C ARG A 266 16.22 -4.75 2.15
N GLU A 267 15.02 -4.15 2.13
CA GLU A 267 13.89 -4.61 2.93
C GLU A 267 13.27 -5.88 2.36
N ASP A 268 12.62 -6.68 3.22
CA ASP A 268 11.87 -7.85 2.76
C ASP A 268 10.73 -7.46 1.83
N VAL A 269 10.57 -8.25 0.76
CA VAL A 269 9.61 -7.96 -0.31
C VAL A 269 8.22 -8.51 0.04
N PRO A 270 7.14 -7.70 0.00
CA PRO A 270 5.78 -8.16 0.31
C PRO A 270 5.25 -9.22 -0.66
N ASP A 271 4.30 -10.05 -0.18
CA ASP A 271 3.62 -11.09 -0.99
C ASP A 271 2.98 -10.54 -2.26
N GLU A 272 2.46 -9.32 -2.22
CA GLU A 272 1.84 -8.67 -3.38
C GLU A 272 2.83 -8.48 -4.53
N VAL A 273 4.08 -8.15 -4.20
CA VAL A 273 5.16 -8.01 -5.18
C VAL A 273 5.65 -9.39 -5.63
N ALA A 274 5.83 -10.34 -4.70
CA ALA A 274 6.21 -11.71 -5.03
C ALA A 274 5.23 -12.38 -6.01
N ALA A 275 3.94 -12.16 -5.82
CA ALA A 275 2.89 -12.69 -6.69
C ALA A 275 2.95 -12.13 -8.13
N LEU A 276 3.42 -10.90 -8.32
CA LEU A 276 3.58 -10.29 -9.65
C LEU A 276 4.78 -10.85 -10.44
N TYR A 277 5.82 -11.28 -9.72
CA TYR A 277 7.08 -11.72 -10.34
C TYR A 277 7.32 -13.24 -10.26
N GLY A 278 6.34 -13.99 -9.74
CA GLY A 278 6.39 -15.47 -9.69
C GLY A 278 7.33 -16.05 -8.63
N ALA A 279 8.21 -15.24 -8.05
CA ALA A 279 9.10 -15.58 -6.94
C ALA A 279 9.34 -14.34 -6.08
N ARG A 280 9.67 -14.53 -4.79
CA ARG A 280 10.01 -13.41 -3.90
C ARG A 280 11.45 -12.97 -4.14
N PRO A 281 11.71 -11.76 -4.67
CA PRO A 281 13.06 -11.25 -4.84
C PRO A 281 13.73 -11.06 -3.47
N LYS A 282 15.03 -11.28 -3.40
CA LYS A 282 15.87 -11.01 -2.23
C LYS A 282 17.02 -10.10 -2.64
N PHE A 283 17.42 -9.17 -1.75
CA PHE A 283 18.56 -8.31 -2.03
C PHE A 283 19.80 -9.14 -2.37
N GLY A 284 20.43 -8.83 -3.50
CA GLY A 284 21.56 -9.57 -4.04
C GLY A 284 21.84 -9.18 -5.49
N PRO A 285 22.72 -9.90 -6.21
CA PRO A 285 23.10 -9.58 -7.58
C PRO A 285 21.93 -9.41 -8.57
N ASP A 286 20.83 -10.13 -8.34
CA ASP A 286 19.64 -10.09 -9.19
C ASP A 286 18.54 -9.14 -8.67
N TYR A 287 18.74 -8.48 -7.52
CA TYR A 287 17.78 -7.54 -6.94
C TYR A 287 18.50 -6.44 -6.15
N ILE A 288 19.07 -5.47 -6.85
CA ILE A 288 19.73 -4.29 -6.28
C ILE A 288 18.85 -3.05 -6.30
N ILE A 289 17.74 -3.10 -7.01
CA ILE A 289 16.76 -2.01 -7.15
C ILE A 289 15.33 -2.55 -7.01
N PRO A 290 14.40 -1.82 -6.36
CA PRO A 290 13.01 -2.26 -6.25
C PRO A 290 12.35 -2.39 -7.62
N VAL A 291 11.36 -3.28 -7.71
CA VAL A 291 10.58 -3.42 -8.94
C VAL A 291 9.58 -2.26 -9.11
N PRO A 292 9.23 -1.87 -10.35
CA PRO A 292 8.39 -0.71 -10.62
C PRO A 292 7.00 -0.72 -9.97
N PHE A 293 6.43 -1.90 -9.73
CA PHE A 293 5.10 -2.05 -9.10
C PHE A 293 5.15 -2.30 -7.59
N ASP A 294 6.30 -2.06 -6.95
CA ASP A 294 6.41 -2.20 -5.50
C ASP A 294 5.51 -1.17 -4.79
N PRO A 295 4.53 -1.66 -4.00
CA PRO A 295 3.59 -0.79 -3.30
C PRO A 295 4.24 0.16 -2.31
N ARG A 296 5.40 -0.16 -1.81
CA ARG A 296 6.11 0.62 -0.79
C ARG A 296 6.69 1.92 -1.33
N LEU A 297 6.89 2.04 -2.64
CA LEU A 297 7.48 3.22 -3.29
C LEU A 297 6.75 4.51 -2.91
N ILE A 298 5.41 4.52 -2.87
CA ILE A 298 4.62 5.73 -2.63
C ILE A 298 4.78 6.31 -1.22
N TYR A 299 5.03 5.48 -0.21
CA TYR A 299 5.21 5.95 1.16
C TYR A 299 6.67 5.94 1.63
N THR A 300 7.62 5.54 0.75
CA THR A 300 9.06 5.54 1.02
C THR A 300 9.78 6.69 0.32
N VAL A 301 9.61 6.82 -1.00
CA VAL A 301 10.35 7.83 -1.80
C VAL A 301 9.84 9.25 -1.58
N PRO A 302 8.53 9.57 -1.68
CA PRO A 302 8.05 10.94 -1.48
C PRO A 302 8.39 11.54 -0.11
N PRO A 303 8.33 10.83 1.04
CA PRO A 303 8.76 11.38 2.31
C PRO A 303 10.25 11.74 2.37
N ALA A 304 11.12 10.94 1.75
CA ALA A 304 12.54 11.26 1.66
C ALA A 304 12.78 12.53 0.84
N VAL A 305 12.09 12.66 -0.30
CA VAL A 305 12.15 13.83 -1.17
C VAL A 305 11.59 15.09 -0.47
N ALA A 306 10.44 14.97 0.19
CA ALA A 306 9.82 16.05 0.93
C ALA A 306 10.74 16.55 2.07
N LYS A 307 11.34 15.60 2.81
CA LYS A 307 12.33 15.94 3.86
C LYS A 307 13.51 16.68 3.28
N ALA A 308 14.10 16.20 2.19
CA ALA A 308 15.23 16.89 1.54
C ALA A 308 14.86 18.27 1.02
N ALA A 309 13.64 18.47 0.52
CA ALA A 309 13.12 19.77 0.11
C ALA A 309 12.99 20.74 1.30
N MET A 310 12.55 20.25 2.46
CA MET A 310 12.48 21.04 3.70
C MET A 310 13.89 21.40 4.20
N ASP A 311 14.78 20.42 4.27
CA ASP A 311 16.15 20.58 4.77
C ASP A 311 16.97 21.55 3.88
N SER A 312 16.72 21.57 2.57
CA SER A 312 17.37 22.47 1.61
C SER A 312 16.66 23.82 1.42
N GLY A 313 15.58 24.09 2.16
CA GLY A 313 14.88 25.37 2.17
C GLY A 313 14.03 25.69 0.94
N VAL A 314 13.76 24.70 0.06
CA VAL A 314 12.93 24.90 -1.14
C VAL A 314 11.45 24.59 -0.91
N ALA A 315 11.09 24.05 0.27
CA ALA A 315 9.71 23.75 0.66
C ALA A 315 8.98 24.99 1.16
N ARG A 316 7.79 25.28 0.61
CA ARG A 316 6.93 26.40 1.05
C ARG A 316 5.87 26.00 2.06
N LYS A 317 5.55 24.70 2.10
CA LYS A 317 4.59 24.10 3.05
C LYS A 317 5.25 22.93 3.77
N PRO A 318 6.02 23.18 4.84
CA PRO A 318 6.68 22.12 5.58
C PRO A 318 5.69 21.12 6.19
N ILE A 319 6.06 19.84 6.18
CA ILE A 319 5.32 18.77 6.83
C ILE A 319 5.78 18.68 8.29
N VAL A 320 4.84 18.82 9.22
CA VAL A 320 5.13 18.81 10.67
C VAL A 320 5.26 17.39 11.20
N ASP A 321 4.39 16.49 10.75
CA ASP A 321 4.35 15.08 11.16
C ASP A 321 4.62 14.17 9.96
N MET A 322 5.86 13.67 9.87
CA MET A 322 6.29 12.79 8.77
C MET A 322 5.66 11.41 8.83
N ASP A 323 5.26 10.92 10.01
CA ASP A 323 4.63 9.62 10.14
C ASP A 323 3.17 9.69 9.71
N ALA A 324 2.46 10.75 10.09
CA ALA A 324 1.12 11.02 9.55
C ALA A 324 1.15 11.19 8.02
N TYR A 325 2.17 11.82 7.48
CA TYR A 325 2.34 11.98 6.03
C TYR A 325 2.57 10.64 5.31
N ARG A 326 3.43 9.76 5.83
CA ARG A 326 3.60 8.39 5.29
C ARG A 326 2.29 7.61 5.29
N GLN A 327 1.52 7.74 6.36
CA GLN A 327 0.21 7.09 6.48
C GLN A 327 -0.79 7.62 5.43
N GLN A 328 -0.83 8.93 5.20
CA GLN A 328 -1.66 9.55 4.16
C GLN A 328 -1.30 9.05 2.75
N LEU A 329 0.00 8.94 2.46
CA LEU A 329 0.47 8.42 1.17
C LEU A 329 0.10 6.95 0.97
N ASN A 330 0.25 6.13 2.00
CA ASN A 330 -0.15 4.72 1.96
C ASN A 330 -1.67 4.60 1.73
N ALA A 331 -2.48 5.41 2.40
CA ALA A 331 -3.93 5.44 2.24
C ALA A 331 -4.40 5.84 0.82
N ARG A 332 -3.63 6.64 0.07
CA ARG A 332 -3.94 6.99 -1.33
C ARG A 332 -3.96 5.77 -2.26
N ARG A 333 -3.13 4.78 -1.95
CA ARG A 333 -3.02 3.55 -2.73
C ARG A 333 -3.87 2.41 -2.16
N ASP A 334 -3.82 2.25 -0.84
CA ASP A 334 -4.55 1.22 -0.11
C ASP A 334 -5.63 1.87 0.78
N PRO A 335 -6.91 1.83 0.36
CA PRO A 335 -8.02 2.33 1.17
C PRO A 335 -8.12 1.66 2.56
N VAL A 336 -7.63 0.42 2.68
CA VAL A 336 -7.57 -0.33 3.94
C VAL A 336 -6.62 0.34 4.93
N ALA A 337 -5.44 0.75 4.44
CA ALA A 337 -4.46 1.43 5.29
C ALA A 337 -5.04 2.70 5.91
N GLY A 338 -5.84 3.46 5.15
CA GLY A 338 -6.56 4.63 5.67
C GLY A 338 -7.52 4.29 6.81
N THR A 339 -8.27 3.19 6.67
CA THR A 339 -9.21 2.72 7.69
C THR A 339 -8.49 2.25 8.97
N LEU A 340 -7.30 1.65 8.86
CA LEU A 340 -6.53 1.11 10.00
C LEU A 340 -5.53 2.10 10.62
N VAL A 341 -5.38 3.31 10.07
CA VAL A 341 -4.43 4.32 10.57
C VAL A 341 -4.60 4.58 12.07
N GLN A 342 -5.83 4.75 12.55
CA GLN A 342 -6.09 5.01 13.97
C GLN A 342 -5.74 3.82 14.85
N VAL A 343 -6.01 2.59 14.37
CA VAL A 343 -5.66 1.34 15.06
C VAL A 343 -4.16 1.24 15.24
N PHE A 344 -3.39 1.42 14.17
CA PHE A 344 -1.92 1.34 14.20
C PHE A 344 -1.30 2.45 15.06
N ALA A 345 -1.80 3.69 14.93
CA ALA A 345 -1.31 4.81 15.74
C ALA A 345 -1.53 4.59 17.24
N ARG A 346 -2.67 3.99 17.64
CA ARG A 346 -2.94 3.67 19.05
C ARG A 346 -2.05 2.54 19.55
N LEU A 347 -1.85 1.49 18.76
CA LEU A 347 -0.98 0.36 19.13
C LEU A 347 0.48 0.78 19.30
N ARG A 348 1.01 1.69 18.45
CA ARG A 348 2.35 2.23 18.63
C ARG A 348 2.54 3.00 19.94
N ARG A 349 1.46 3.61 20.46
CA ARG A 349 1.48 4.28 21.78
C ARG A 349 1.33 3.32 22.95
N GLN A 350 0.65 2.19 22.73
CA GLN A 350 0.37 1.16 23.73
C GLN A 350 0.57 -0.23 23.12
N PRO A 351 1.84 -0.63 22.87
CA PRO A 351 2.15 -1.92 22.28
C PRO A 351 1.58 -3.08 23.07
N LYS A 352 1.12 -4.14 22.36
CA LYS A 352 0.48 -5.32 22.94
C LYS A 352 1.20 -6.59 22.55
N SER A 353 1.09 -7.62 23.38
CA SER A 353 1.58 -8.96 23.06
C SER A 353 0.51 -9.74 22.29
N VAL A 354 0.86 -10.22 21.10
CA VAL A 354 -0.03 -11.04 20.27
C VAL A 354 0.54 -12.44 20.10
N VAL A 355 -0.28 -13.46 20.38
CA VAL A 355 0.08 -14.84 20.08
C VAL A 355 -0.39 -15.23 18.69
N PHE A 356 0.53 -15.73 17.89
CA PHE A 356 0.33 -16.28 16.56
C PHE A 356 0.31 -17.81 16.67
N ALA A 357 -0.87 -18.41 16.59
CA ALA A 357 -1.05 -19.83 16.90
C ALA A 357 -0.33 -20.79 15.93
N GLU A 358 -0.13 -20.39 14.69
CA GLU A 358 0.45 -21.21 13.62
C GLU A 358 1.88 -20.77 13.28
N GLY A 359 2.70 -20.58 14.31
CA GLY A 359 4.04 -19.98 14.23
C GLY A 359 5.11 -20.78 13.46
N GLU A 360 4.80 -21.97 12.93
CA GLU A 360 5.69 -22.72 12.05
C GLU A 360 5.49 -22.40 10.56
N GLU A 361 4.42 -21.65 10.22
CA GLU A 361 4.08 -21.30 8.84
C GLU A 361 4.83 -20.01 8.40
N GLU A 362 5.44 -20.02 7.20
CA GLU A 362 6.22 -18.88 6.69
C GLU A 362 5.44 -17.56 6.72
N GLN A 363 4.20 -17.55 6.26
CA GLN A 363 3.35 -16.36 6.21
C GLN A 363 3.09 -15.79 7.61
N VAL A 364 2.95 -16.64 8.61
CA VAL A 364 2.74 -16.25 10.02
C VAL A 364 4.01 -15.68 10.62
N ILE A 365 5.17 -16.29 10.37
CA ILE A 365 6.48 -15.80 10.82
C ILE A 365 6.74 -14.41 10.22
N ARG A 366 6.47 -14.25 8.93
CA ARG A 366 6.62 -12.99 8.21
C ARG A 366 5.68 -11.90 8.75
N ALA A 367 4.43 -12.25 9.00
CA ALA A 367 3.46 -11.34 9.62
C ALA A 367 3.87 -10.92 11.02
N ALA A 368 4.37 -11.86 11.84
CA ALA A 368 4.87 -11.57 13.19
C ALA A 368 6.08 -10.61 13.15
N ALA A 369 7.05 -10.87 12.26
CA ALA A 369 8.20 -10.00 12.07
C ALA A 369 7.77 -8.58 11.61
N SER A 370 6.84 -8.50 10.67
CA SER A 370 6.28 -7.24 10.20
C SER A 370 5.51 -6.49 11.29
N PHE A 371 4.73 -7.18 12.12
CA PHE A 371 4.00 -6.61 13.25
C PHE A 371 4.94 -5.94 14.26
N VAL A 372 6.03 -6.63 14.62
CA VAL A 372 7.06 -6.11 15.54
C VAL A 372 7.83 -4.95 14.88
N HIS A 373 8.27 -5.10 13.63
CA HIS A 373 9.01 -4.05 12.90
C HIS A 373 8.21 -2.75 12.76
N GLN A 374 6.90 -2.84 12.59
CA GLN A 374 6.01 -1.67 12.55
C GLN A 374 5.77 -1.03 13.93
N GLY A 375 6.33 -1.57 15.00
CA GLY A 375 6.19 -1.06 16.37
C GLY A 375 4.80 -1.25 16.96
N LEU A 376 4.04 -2.27 16.49
CA LEU A 376 2.66 -2.52 16.93
C LEU A 376 2.60 -3.32 18.24
N GLY A 377 3.67 -4.04 18.58
CA GLY A 377 3.75 -4.84 19.80
C GLY A 377 4.82 -5.92 19.74
N THR A 378 4.68 -6.93 20.61
CA THR A 378 5.50 -8.14 20.63
C THR A 378 4.74 -9.33 20.07
N ALA A 379 5.44 -10.29 19.49
CA ALA A 379 4.86 -11.47 18.87
C ALA A 379 5.30 -12.75 19.57
N LEU A 380 4.34 -13.62 19.89
CA LEU A 380 4.56 -14.94 20.47
C LEU A 380 4.22 -16.01 19.43
N LEU A 381 5.22 -16.69 18.87
CA LEU A 381 5.03 -17.71 17.83
C LEU A 381 4.85 -19.09 18.49
N VAL A 382 3.67 -19.68 18.39
CA VAL A 382 3.44 -21.04 18.90
C VAL A 382 3.97 -22.05 17.89
N GLY A 383 5.05 -22.74 18.23
CA GLY A 383 5.69 -23.71 17.35
C GLY A 383 6.92 -24.36 17.96
N ARG A 384 7.49 -25.32 17.25
CA ARG A 384 8.76 -25.93 17.60
C ARG A 384 9.90 -25.02 17.19
N GLU A 385 10.75 -24.64 18.12
CA GLU A 385 11.85 -23.69 17.92
C GLU A 385 12.72 -24.05 16.71
N GLU A 386 13.08 -25.32 16.56
CA GLU A 386 13.89 -25.80 15.44
C GLU A 386 13.18 -25.55 14.09
N ARG A 387 11.86 -25.80 14.02
CA ARG A 387 11.06 -25.58 12.80
C ARG A 387 10.87 -24.11 12.49
N VAL A 388 10.49 -23.32 13.48
CA VAL A 388 10.32 -21.86 13.29
C VAL A 388 11.62 -21.25 12.77
N ASN A 389 12.76 -21.58 13.41
CA ASN A 389 14.08 -21.09 13.00
C ASN A 389 14.53 -21.62 11.62
N ALA A 390 14.14 -22.84 11.24
CA ALA A 390 14.44 -23.37 9.91
C ALA A 390 13.62 -22.64 8.85
N THR A 391 12.30 -22.52 9.03
CA THR A 391 11.40 -21.80 8.12
C THR A 391 11.81 -20.33 7.97
N ALA A 392 12.15 -19.65 9.08
CA ALA A 392 12.61 -18.26 9.05
C ALA A 392 13.89 -18.10 8.20
N ARG A 393 14.89 -19.00 8.40
CA ARG A 393 16.14 -18.98 7.62
C ARG A 393 15.91 -19.25 6.13
N GLU A 394 15.10 -20.26 5.81
CA GLU A 394 14.76 -20.58 4.41
C GLU A 394 14.04 -19.41 3.73
N ALA A 395 13.15 -18.74 4.46
CA ALA A 395 12.45 -17.56 3.98
C ALA A 395 13.30 -16.29 3.98
N GLY A 396 14.47 -16.27 4.66
CA GLY A 396 15.32 -15.08 4.81
C GLY A 396 14.75 -14.03 5.76
N ILE A 397 13.99 -14.47 6.76
CA ILE A 397 13.38 -13.61 7.78
C ILE A 397 14.27 -13.60 9.03
N GLU A 398 14.65 -12.42 9.49
CA GLU A 398 15.35 -12.26 10.77
C GLU A 398 14.32 -12.18 11.90
N LEU A 399 14.47 -13.08 12.89
CA LEU A 399 13.70 -13.04 14.12
C LEU A 399 14.43 -12.10 15.11
N GLY A 400 14.05 -10.81 15.07
CA GLY A 400 14.65 -9.78 15.93
C GLY A 400 14.08 -9.75 17.35
N GLU A 401 14.51 -8.74 18.12
CA GLU A 401 13.93 -8.46 19.44
C GLU A 401 12.41 -8.24 19.34
N GLY A 402 11.66 -8.76 20.33
CA GLY A 402 10.20 -8.67 20.38
C GLY A 402 9.46 -9.86 19.77
N ILE A 403 10.19 -10.86 19.25
CA ILE A 403 9.61 -12.14 18.80
C ILE A 403 10.08 -13.26 19.73
N GLU A 404 9.14 -13.95 20.36
CA GLU A 404 9.39 -15.10 21.22
C GLU A 404 8.78 -16.36 20.62
N ILE A 405 9.51 -17.47 20.64
CA ILE A 405 9.01 -18.77 20.19
C ILE A 405 8.56 -19.57 21.41
N VAL A 406 7.30 -20.00 21.41
CA VAL A 406 6.69 -20.73 22.50
C VAL A 406 6.37 -22.16 22.07
N ASN A 407 7.07 -23.15 22.63
CA ASN A 407 6.81 -24.56 22.34
C ASN A 407 5.74 -25.12 23.27
N ALA A 408 4.56 -25.41 22.71
CA ALA A 408 3.42 -25.93 23.44
C ALA A 408 3.74 -27.22 24.28
N ARG A 409 4.61 -28.09 23.76
CA ARG A 409 5.00 -29.31 24.46
C ARG A 409 5.92 -29.11 25.66
N LEU A 410 6.75 -28.08 25.60
CA LEU A 410 7.81 -27.81 26.57
C LEU A 410 7.45 -26.71 27.57
N SER A 411 6.28 -26.10 27.41
CA SER A 411 5.85 -24.99 28.23
C SER A 411 5.66 -25.40 29.70
N THR A 412 6.20 -24.62 30.62
CA THR A 412 5.99 -24.76 32.06
C THR A 412 4.54 -24.48 32.46
N ARG A 413 3.75 -23.85 31.60
CA ARG A 413 2.34 -23.51 31.84
C ARG A 413 1.37 -24.65 31.52
N ASN A 414 1.81 -25.78 30.95
CA ASN A 414 0.95 -26.87 30.48
C ASN A 414 -0.02 -27.40 31.51
N THR A 415 0.43 -27.56 32.77
CA THR A 415 -0.44 -28.01 33.84
C THR A 415 -1.56 -27.01 34.13
N VAL A 416 -1.25 -25.74 34.16
CA VAL A 416 -2.23 -24.64 34.37
C VAL A 416 -3.26 -24.61 33.26
N TYR A 417 -2.82 -24.66 32.01
CA TYR A 417 -3.68 -24.67 30.83
C TYR A 417 -4.55 -25.93 30.75
N THR A 418 -3.99 -27.09 31.08
CA THR A 418 -4.71 -28.37 31.15
C THR A 418 -5.83 -28.31 32.18
N ASN A 419 -5.54 -27.82 33.38
CA ASN A 419 -6.53 -27.71 34.45
C ASN A 419 -7.64 -26.70 34.06
N HIS A 420 -7.28 -25.55 33.51
CA HIS A 420 -8.26 -24.58 33.03
C HIS A 420 -9.17 -25.19 31.95
N LEU A 421 -8.61 -25.87 30.97
CA LEU A 421 -9.39 -26.51 29.91
C LEU A 421 -10.26 -27.66 30.48
N TYR A 422 -9.76 -28.43 31.42
CA TYR A 422 -10.49 -29.52 32.03
C TYR A 422 -11.68 -29.02 32.88
N GLU A 423 -11.52 -27.97 33.68
CA GLU A 423 -12.60 -27.35 34.45
C GLU A 423 -13.77 -26.94 33.54
N ARG A 424 -13.46 -26.49 32.31
CA ARG A 424 -14.46 -26.07 31.31
C ARG A 424 -15.14 -27.26 30.61
N LEU A 425 -14.37 -28.33 30.29
CA LEU A 425 -14.83 -29.36 29.35
C LEU A 425 -15.25 -30.67 30.08
N GLN A 426 -14.94 -30.86 31.37
CA GLN A 426 -15.24 -32.07 32.09
C GLN A 426 -16.73 -32.46 32.01
N ARG A 427 -17.65 -31.51 32.08
CA ARG A 427 -19.09 -31.74 31.92
C ARG A 427 -19.55 -31.96 30.49
N ARG A 428 -18.64 -31.78 29.52
CA ARG A 428 -18.84 -32.12 28.11
C ARG A 428 -18.25 -33.47 27.73
N GLY A 429 -17.82 -34.27 28.73
CA GLY A 429 -17.29 -35.63 28.55
C GLY A 429 -15.79 -35.71 28.27
N PHE A 430 -15.03 -34.61 28.40
CA PHE A 430 -13.57 -34.63 28.25
C PHE A 430 -12.93 -35.09 29.53
N LEU A 431 -11.96 -35.99 29.40
CA LEU A 431 -11.12 -36.41 30.53
C LEU A 431 -9.87 -35.48 30.64
N LEU A 432 -9.25 -35.47 31.82
CA LEU A 432 -8.04 -34.68 32.03
C LEU A 432 -6.94 -34.97 30.99
N ARG A 433 -6.75 -36.26 30.64
CA ARG A 433 -5.80 -36.70 29.59
C ARG A 433 -6.13 -36.13 28.21
N ASP A 434 -7.42 -35.94 27.91
CA ASP A 434 -7.86 -35.37 26.60
C ASP A 434 -7.53 -33.89 26.55
N CYS A 435 -7.77 -33.17 27.65
CA CYS A 435 -7.39 -31.75 27.77
C CYS A 435 -5.87 -31.57 27.72
N GLN A 436 -5.10 -32.46 28.41
CA GLN A 436 -3.65 -32.45 28.33
C GLN A 436 -3.13 -32.67 26.91
N ARG A 437 -3.76 -33.60 26.18
CA ARG A 437 -3.41 -33.83 24.77
C ARG A 437 -3.68 -32.62 23.94
N LEU A 438 -4.85 -31.96 24.06
CA LEU A 438 -5.20 -30.76 23.33
C LEU A 438 -4.18 -29.65 23.60
N VAL A 439 -3.88 -29.33 24.84
CA VAL A 439 -2.88 -28.32 25.22
C VAL A 439 -1.50 -28.61 24.62
N ASN A 440 -1.06 -29.87 24.65
CA ASN A 440 0.29 -30.24 24.21
C ASN A 440 0.45 -30.37 22.70
N THR A 441 -0.64 -30.60 21.95
CA THR A 441 -0.55 -30.94 20.52
C THR A 441 -1.34 -30.04 19.60
N ASP A 442 -2.27 -29.25 20.12
CA ASP A 442 -3.09 -28.36 19.33
C ASP A 442 -2.76 -26.89 19.61
N ARG A 443 -2.26 -26.21 18.58
CA ARG A 443 -1.76 -24.83 18.65
C ARG A 443 -2.86 -23.84 19.02
N ASN A 444 -4.10 -24.05 18.52
CA ASN A 444 -5.22 -23.15 18.79
C ASN A 444 -5.64 -23.20 20.25
N HIS A 445 -5.79 -24.42 20.82
CA HIS A 445 -6.13 -24.58 22.24
C HIS A 445 -5.05 -24.00 23.15
N PHE A 446 -3.77 -24.22 22.81
CA PHE A 446 -2.64 -23.69 23.59
C PHE A 446 -2.64 -22.15 23.53
N ALA A 447 -2.70 -21.54 22.34
CA ALA A 447 -2.70 -20.09 22.16
C ALA A 447 -3.93 -19.44 22.82
N ALA A 448 -5.11 -20.05 22.70
CA ALA A 448 -6.31 -19.58 23.36
C ALA A 448 -6.18 -19.60 24.91
N CYS A 449 -5.52 -20.62 25.47
CA CYS A 449 -5.23 -20.66 26.91
C CYS A 449 -4.28 -19.54 27.34
N MET A 450 -3.28 -19.18 26.51
CA MET A 450 -2.39 -18.04 26.79
C MET A 450 -3.19 -16.75 26.96
N VAL A 451 -4.11 -16.48 26.04
CA VAL A 451 -4.93 -15.26 26.08
C VAL A 451 -5.98 -15.34 27.21
N ALA A 452 -6.61 -16.49 27.41
CA ALA A 452 -7.61 -16.68 28.46
C ALA A 452 -7.05 -16.40 29.85
N LEU A 453 -5.79 -16.78 30.10
CA LEU A 453 -5.10 -16.66 31.39
C LEU A 453 -4.16 -15.45 31.49
N GLY A 454 -4.12 -14.58 30.45
CA GLY A 454 -3.40 -13.32 30.47
C GLY A 454 -1.90 -13.42 30.21
N ASP A 455 -1.42 -14.54 29.65
CA ASP A 455 -0.02 -14.71 29.22
C ASP A 455 0.24 -14.04 27.84
N ALA A 456 -0.83 -13.66 27.13
CA ALA A 456 -0.81 -12.79 25.96
C ALA A 456 -2.06 -11.88 25.94
N ASP A 457 -1.95 -10.71 25.31
CA ASP A 457 -3.07 -9.76 25.23
C ASP A 457 -4.13 -10.16 24.17
N ALA A 458 -3.69 -10.76 23.06
CA ALA A 458 -4.56 -11.14 21.95
C ALA A 458 -4.03 -12.35 21.17
N MET A 459 -4.89 -12.96 20.34
CA MET A 459 -4.55 -14.11 19.50
C MET A 459 -4.94 -13.90 18.05
N VAL A 460 -4.12 -14.40 17.14
CA VAL A 460 -4.45 -14.59 15.72
C VAL A 460 -4.19 -16.02 15.29
N THR A 461 -5.12 -16.59 14.49
CA THR A 461 -5.06 -17.97 13.95
C THR A 461 -5.87 -18.10 12.66
N GLY A 462 -5.88 -19.27 12.01
CA GLY A 462 -6.77 -19.60 10.89
C GLY A 462 -6.08 -19.81 9.54
N VAL A 463 -4.76 -19.66 9.46
CA VAL A 463 -4.02 -19.77 8.18
C VAL A 463 -4.09 -21.20 7.62
N THR A 464 -4.10 -22.21 8.47
CA THR A 464 -4.09 -23.64 8.08
C THR A 464 -5.39 -24.37 8.38
N ARG A 465 -6.41 -23.70 8.93
CA ARG A 465 -7.70 -24.32 9.32
C ARG A 465 -8.87 -23.49 8.81
N ASN A 466 -9.98 -24.18 8.49
CA ASN A 466 -11.23 -23.50 8.19
C ASN A 466 -11.70 -22.66 9.40
N PHE A 467 -12.29 -21.51 9.11
CA PHE A 467 -12.76 -20.55 10.12
C PHE A 467 -13.65 -21.20 11.20
N SER A 468 -14.62 -22.03 10.80
CA SER A 468 -15.54 -22.70 11.73
C SER A 468 -14.82 -23.66 12.69
N VAL A 469 -13.80 -24.38 12.21
CA VAL A 469 -13.00 -25.29 13.05
C VAL A 469 -12.14 -24.50 14.04
N ALA A 470 -11.48 -23.44 13.56
CA ALA A 470 -10.69 -22.57 14.42
C ALA A 470 -11.57 -21.88 15.49
N LEU A 471 -12.77 -21.45 15.13
CA LEU A 471 -13.73 -20.86 16.06
C LEU A 471 -14.19 -21.87 17.13
N GLU A 472 -14.47 -23.12 16.74
CA GLU A 472 -14.82 -24.16 17.68
C GLU A 472 -13.68 -24.43 18.68
N ASP A 473 -12.43 -24.51 18.22
CA ASP A 473 -11.25 -24.67 19.08
C ASP A 473 -11.14 -23.53 20.08
N VAL A 474 -11.29 -22.28 19.62
CA VAL A 474 -11.25 -21.08 20.48
C VAL A 474 -12.39 -21.08 21.50
N CYS A 475 -13.64 -21.39 21.09
CA CYS A 475 -14.81 -21.41 21.96
C CYS A 475 -14.79 -22.53 23.00
N ARG A 476 -13.93 -23.56 22.84
CA ARG A 476 -13.67 -24.54 23.89
C ARG A 476 -12.89 -23.93 25.06
N VAL A 477 -12.14 -22.87 24.82
CA VAL A 477 -11.25 -22.22 25.80
C VAL A 477 -11.79 -20.88 26.29
N ILE A 478 -12.33 -20.07 25.40
CA ILE A 478 -12.80 -18.68 25.66
C ILE A 478 -14.31 -18.62 25.47
N ASP A 479 -15.03 -18.10 26.47
CA ASP A 479 -16.48 -17.92 26.40
C ASP A 479 -16.87 -16.66 25.62
N PRO A 480 -18.12 -16.61 25.14
CA PRO A 480 -18.75 -15.34 24.80
C PRO A 480 -18.77 -14.41 26.02
N LYS A 481 -18.54 -13.13 25.81
CA LYS A 481 -18.69 -12.10 26.84
C LYS A 481 -20.14 -12.09 27.34
N PRO A 482 -20.37 -12.03 28.66
CA PRO A 482 -21.75 -12.03 29.20
C PRO A 482 -22.62 -10.95 28.58
N GLY A 483 -23.77 -11.35 28.04
CA GLY A 483 -24.73 -10.45 27.37
C GLY A 483 -24.37 -10.06 25.93
N HIS A 484 -23.28 -10.60 25.39
CA HIS A 484 -22.85 -10.37 24.00
C HIS A 484 -23.01 -11.61 23.13
N ARG A 485 -23.18 -11.39 21.83
CA ARG A 485 -23.22 -12.46 20.81
C ARG A 485 -21.90 -12.51 20.06
N VAL A 486 -21.40 -13.71 19.82
CA VAL A 486 -20.24 -13.91 18.92
C VAL A 486 -20.72 -13.77 17.49
N ILE A 487 -20.14 -12.84 16.76
CA ILE A 487 -20.45 -12.57 15.33
C ILE A 487 -19.16 -12.27 14.54
N GLY A 488 -19.26 -12.38 13.21
CA GLY A 488 -18.26 -11.88 12.29
C GLY A 488 -18.67 -10.58 11.62
N VAL A 489 -17.84 -9.55 11.67
CA VAL A 489 -18.08 -8.27 10.98
C VAL A 489 -17.02 -8.07 9.92
N SER A 490 -17.42 -7.87 8.67
CA SER A 490 -16.48 -7.55 7.58
C SER A 490 -16.55 -6.08 7.20
N LEU A 491 -15.39 -5.43 7.07
CA LEU A 491 -15.29 -4.09 6.49
C LEU A 491 -15.12 -4.22 4.99
N VAL A 492 -16.04 -3.64 4.24
CA VAL A 492 -15.98 -3.55 2.78
C VAL A 492 -15.52 -2.13 2.43
N VAL A 493 -14.30 -2.01 1.94
CA VAL A 493 -13.64 -0.75 1.62
C VAL A 493 -13.59 -0.56 0.12
N THR A 494 -14.14 0.55 -0.36
CA THR A 494 -14.11 0.98 -1.76
C THR A 494 -13.52 2.38 -1.86
N ARG A 495 -13.29 2.89 -3.07
CA ARG A 495 -12.85 4.28 -3.25
C ARG A 495 -13.88 5.25 -2.67
N GLY A 496 -13.52 5.91 -1.57
CA GLY A 496 -14.33 6.94 -0.90
C GLY A 496 -15.42 6.43 0.04
N ARG A 497 -15.55 5.12 0.28
CA ARG A 497 -16.58 4.59 1.18
C ARG A 497 -16.15 3.30 1.89
N THR A 498 -16.37 3.26 3.21
CA THR A 498 -16.24 2.05 4.03
C THR A 498 -17.62 1.68 4.58
N VAL A 499 -17.99 0.40 4.48
CA VAL A 499 -19.24 -0.15 4.99
C VAL A 499 -18.96 -1.41 5.80
N LEU A 500 -19.55 -1.52 6.97
CA LEU A 500 -19.49 -2.72 7.79
C LEU A 500 -20.64 -3.67 7.41
N VAL A 501 -20.36 -4.95 7.28
CA VAL A 501 -21.36 -5.99 6.97
C VAL A 501 -21.35 -7.05 8.07
N ALA A 502 -22.50 -7.40 8.64
CA ALA A 502 -22.68 -8.37 9.72
C ALA A 502 -23.96 -9.22 9.53
N ASP A 503 -24.04 -10.46 9.96
CA ASP A 503 -22.98 -11.37 10.39
C ASP A 503 -22.37 -12.04 9.15
N THR A 504 -21.03 -12.06 9.07
CA THR A 504 -20.33 -12.61 7.90
C THR A 504 -19.65 -13.94 8.17
N ALA A 505 -19.83 -14.55 9.38
CA ALA A 505 -19.02 -15.72 9.71
C ALA A 505 -19.61 -16.74 10.69
N VAL A 506 -20.60 -16.40 11.52
CA VAL A 506 -20.97 -17.23 12.69
C VAL A 506 -22.39 -17.78 12.61
N THR A 507 -23.41 -16.93 12.50
CA THR A 507 -24.81 -17.38 12.57
C THR A 507 -25.41 -17.60 11.19
N GLU A 508 -25.62 -18.87 10.81
CA GLU A 508 -26.07 -19.23 9.48
C GLU A 508 -27.46 -18.64 9.15
N MET A 509 -28.44 -18.84 10.04
CA MET A 509 -29.82 -18.44 9.86
C MET A 509 -30.34 -17.81 11.16
N PRO A 510 -30.08 -16.51 11.40
CA PRO A 510 -30.46 -15.87 12.66
C PRO A 510 -31.98 -15.69 12.78
N GLU A 511 -32.48 -15.87 13.99
CA GLU A 511 -33.84 -15.50 14.37
C GLU A 511 -33.93 -13.99 14.63
N ALA A 512 -35.14 -13.43 14.75
CA ALA A 512 -35.35 -11.98 14.89
C ALA A 512 -34.58 -11.35 16.08
N HIS A 513 -34.55 -12.02 17.23
CA HIS A 513 -33.80 -11.54 18.39
C HIS A 513 -32.28 -11.61 18.15
N GLU A 514 -31.81 -12.60 17.42
CA GLU A 514 -30.39 -12.72 17.05
C GLU A 514 -29.97 -11.65 16.05
N ILE A 515 -30.83 -11.31 15.06
CA ILE A 515 -30.58 -10.18 14.14
C ILE A 515 -30.45 -8.87 14.92
N ALA A 516 -31.32 -8.64 15.93
CA ALA A 516 -31.21 -7.46 16.77
C ALA A 516 -29.92 -7.43 17.60
N GLU A 517 -29.46 -8.58 18.11
CA GLU A 517 -28.18 -8.68 18.83
C GLU A 517 -27.00 -8.45 17.88
N ILE A 518 -27.01 -9.03 16.67
CA ILE A 518 -26.02 -8.79 15.60
C ILE A 518 -25.95 -7.27 15.29
N ALA A 519 -27.08 -6.59 15.22
CA ALA A 519 -27.15 -5.15 14.98
C ALA A 519 -26.43 -4.35 16.09
N ILE A 520 -26.65 -4.70 17.35
CA ILE A 520 -26.02 -4.04 18.50
C ILE A 520 -24.51 -4.25 18.51
N GLU A 521 -24.05 -5.49 18.28
CA GLU A 521 -22.63 -5.80 18.20
C GLU A 521 -21.94 -5.06 17.03
N ALA A 522 -22.57 -5.04 15.84
CA ALA A 522 -22.04 -4.37 14.67
C ALA A 522 -21.95 -2.84 14.86
N ALA A 523 -22.94 -2.23 15.53
CA ALA A 523 -22.88 -0.81 15.90
C ALA A 523 -21.72 -0.52 16.86
N GLY A 524 -21.48 -1.40 17.82
CA GLY A 524 -20.34 -1.33 18.74
C GLY A 524 -18.99 -1.38 17.99
N VAL A 525 -18.84 -2.25 16.99
CA VAL A 525 -17.65 -2.32 16.15
C VAL A 525 -17.44 -1.02 15.37
N ALA A 526 -18.51 -0.49 14.76
CA ALA A 526 -18.45 0.76 14.01
C ALA A 526 -17.90 1.90 14.87
N ARG A 527 -18.41 2.07 16.10
CA ARG A 527 -17.94 3.10 17.04
C ARG A 527 -16.48 2.93 17.43
N ARG A 528 -16.05 1.71 17.72
CA ARG A 528 -14.64 1.43 18.04
C ARG A 528 -13.69 1.77 16.91
N LEU A 529 -14.15 1.62 15.67
CA LEU A 529 -13.39 2.00 14.47
C LEU A 529 -13.54 3.51 14.12
N GLY A 530 -14.24 4.30 14.95
CA GLY A 530 -14.39 5.74 14.78
C GLY A 530 -15.54 6.18 13.87
N TYR A 531 -16.49 5.28 13.56
CA TYR A 531 -17.68 5.59 12.77
C TYR A 531 -18.90 5.80 13.65
N GLU A 532 -19.69 6.84 13.39
CA GLU A 532 -21.05 6.93 13.96
C GLU A 532 -21.97 5.98 13.19
N PRO A 533 -22.57 4.96 13.84
CA PRO A 533 -23.30 3.92 13.15
C PRO A 533 -24.65 4.41 12.62
N ARG A 534 -24.86 4.29 11.32
CA ARG A 534 -26.15 4.36 10.63
C ARG A 534 -26.43 2.98 10.04
N LEU A 535 -27.35 2.27 10.68
CA LEU A 535 -27.50 0.84 10.52
C LEU A 535 -28.75 0.51 9.72
N ALA A 536 -28.61 -0.27 8.65
CA ALA A 536 -29.70 -0.79 7.86
C ALA A 536 -29.86 -2.30 8.06
N LEU A 537 -31.06 -2.74 8.46
CA LEU A 537 -31.42 -4.15 8.48
C LEU A 537 -31.94 -4.53 7.09
N LEU A 538 -31.19 -5.37 6.38
CA LEU A 538 -31.42 -5.64 4.96
C LEU A 538 -32.40 -6.79 4.70
N ALA A 539 -33.22 -6.60 3.68
CA ALA A 539 -34.05 -7.62 3.09
C ALA A 539 -34.17 -7.38 1.58
N PHE A 540 -34.87 -8.28 0.87
CA PHE A 540 -35.23 -8.03 -0.53
C PHE A 540 -36.41 -7.03 -0.66
N SER A 541 -37.18 -6.80 0.42
CA SER A 541 -38.29 -5.86 0.52
C SER A 541 -37.82 -4.53 1.13
N THR A 542 -38.66 -3.51 0.97
CA THR A 542 -38.44 -2.19 1.61
C THR A 542 -39.71 -1.74 2.27
N PHE A 543 -39.69 -1.59 3.60
CA PHE A 543 -40.81 -1.12 4.45
C PHE A 543 -42.12 -1.83 4.18
N GLY A 544 -42.08 -3.20 4.14
CA GLY A 544 -43.27 -4.06 4.04
C GLY A 544 -43.65 -4.45 2.62
N HIS A 545 -42.91 -4.02 1.58
CA HIS A 545 -43.28 -4.37 0.22
C HIS A 545 -42.03 -4.76 -0.64
N PRO A 546 -42.07 -5.88 -1.39
CA PRO A 546 -43.07 -6.97 -1.37
C PRO A 546 -43.02 -7.78 -0.07
N GLN A 547 -44.15 -8.34 0.36
CA GLN A 547 -44.21 -9.17 1.56
C GLN A 547 -43.52 -10.52 1.36
N GLY A 548 -42.88 -11.03 2.40
CA GLY A 548 -42.24 -12.31 2.42
C GLY A 548 -41.98 -12.85 3.82
N GLU A 549 -41.97 -14.17 3.97
CA GLU A 549 -41.81 -14.83 5.26
C GLU A 549 -40.44 -14.45 5.93
N ARG A 550 -39.37 -14.36 5.14
CA ARG A 550 -38.02 -14.03 5.66
C ARG A 550 -37.88 -12.56 6.01
N SER A 551 -38.55 -11.65 5.29
CA SER A 551 -38.57 -10.21 5.65
C SER A 551 -39.30 -9.95 6.96
N ALA A 552 -40.29 -10.78 7.32
CA ALA A 552 -40.99 -10.68 8.59
C ALA A 552 -40.06 -10.80 9.81
N ARG A 553 -38.99 -11.63 9.72
CA ARG A 553 -38.00 -11.73 10.79
C ARG A 553 -37.19 -10.44 10.97
N VAL A 554 -36.85 -9.79 9.85
CA VAL A 554 -36.12 -8.51 9.89
C VAL A 554 -37.01 -7.39 10.47
N ILE A 555 -38.27 -7.35 10.06
CA ILE A 555 -39.27 -6.43 10.62
C ILE A 555 -39.43 -6.63 12.15
N GLU A 556 -39.46 -7.88 12.59
CA GLU A 556 -39.55 -8.19 14.03
C GLU A 556 -38.26 -7.81 14.77
N ALA A 557 -37.09 -7.96 14.14
CA ALA A 557 -35.84 -7.50 14.72
C ALA A 557 -35.80 -5.98 14.93
N VAL A 558 -36.38 -5.19 14.01
CA VAL A 558 -36.53 -3.74 14.18
C VAL A 558 -37.41 -3.40 15.41
N LYS A 559 -38.53 -4.11 15.59
CA LYS A 559 -39.39 -3.91 16.78
C LYS A 559 -38.67 -4.27 18.09
N ILE A 560 -37.82 -5.30 18.07
CA ILE A 560 -37.00 -5.66 19.22
C ILE A 560 -36.02 -4.54 19.55
N LEU A 561 -35.36 -3.93 18.54
CA LEU A 561 -34.48 -2.77 18.73
C LEU A 561 -35.24 -1.57 19.28
N ASP A 562 -36.48 -1.30 18.79
CA ASP A 562 -37.34 -0.26 19.32
C ASP A 562 -37.63 -0.46 20.82
N GLY A 563 -37.86 -1.71 21.24
CA GLY A 563 -38.05 -2.07 22.65
C GLY A 563 -36.80 -1.90 23.52
N LYS A 564 -35.59 -2.12 22.93
CA LYS A 564 -34.30 -1.99 23.63
C LYS A 564 -33.81 -0.55 23.76
N ARG A 565 -34.39 0.43 23.04
CA ARG A 565 -34.04 1.86 23.07
C ARG A 565 -32.52 2.08 22.87
N VAL A 566 -31.98 1.52 21.78
CA VAL A 566 -30.57 1.66 21.44
C VAL A 566 -30.21 3.12 21.11
N ASP A 567 -28.94 3.47 21.26
CA ASP A 567 -28.41 4.84 21.15
C ASP A 567 -27.73 5.14 19.78
N PHE A 568 -28.11 4.40 18.74
CA PHE A 568 -27.64 4.60 17.37
C PHE A 568 -28.77 4.63 16.35
N GLU A 569 -28.54 5.23 15.20
CA GLU A 569 -29.51 5.24 14.10
C GLU A 569 -29.66 3.87 13.47
N TYR A 570 -30.87 3.40 13.31
CA TYR A 570 -31.21 2.17 12.60
C TYR A 570 -32.57 2.26 11.94
N ASP A 571 -32.73 1.53 10.84
CA ASP A 571 -34.04 1.33 10.21
C ASP A 571 -34.04 0.04 9.36
N GLY A 572 -35.23 -0.36 8.94
CA GLY A 572 -35.45 -1.54 8.08
C GLY A 572 -36.88 -2.09 8.24
N GLU A 573 -37.27 -3.11 7.54
CA GLU A 573 -36.36 -3.75 6.54
C GLU A 573 -36.27 -2.91 5.27
N MET A 574 -35.10 -2.92 4.64
CA MET A 574 -34.92 -2.21 3.36
C MET A 574 -33.96 -2.94 2.41
N ALA A 575 -34.14 -2.71 1.12
CA ALA A 575 -33.22 -3.21 0.09
C ALA A 575 -31.86 -2.50 0.16
N ALA A 576 -30.81 -3.18 -0.27
CA ALA A 576 -29.42 -2.68 -0.15
C ALA A 576 -29.16 -1.37 -0.94
N ASP A 577 -29.81 -1.19 -2.08
CA ASP A 577 -29.71 0.01 -2.89
C ASP A 577 -30.35 1.22 -2.18
N VAL A 578 -31.50 1.03 -1.53
CA VAL A 578 -32.16 2.07 -0.72
C VAL A 578 -31.30 2.43 0.49
N ALA A 579 -30.74 1.45 1.19
CA ALA A 579 -29.85 1.65 2.34
C ALA A 579 -28.58 2.44 1.97
N LEU A 580 -28.04 2.21 0.77
CA LEU A 580 -26.76 2.74 0.33
C LEU A 580 -26.84 4.02 -0.51
N ASN A 581 -28.03 4.37 -1.03
CA ASN A 581 -28.24 5.53 -1.89
C ASN A 581 -29.36 6.41 -1.37
N SER A 582 -29.03 7.58 -0.83
CA SER A 582 -29.97 8.53 -0.27
C SER A 582 -31.00 9.05 -1.29
N ALA A 583 -30.71 9.05 -2.58
CA ALA A 583 -31.67 9.42 -3.63
C ALA A 583 -32.79 8.37 -3.76
N LEU A 584 -32.47 7.08 -3.58
CA LEU A 584 -33.46 6.00 -3.56
C LEU A 584 -34.24 5.92 -2.24
N ALA A 585 -33.69 6.46 -1.16
CA ALA A 585 -34.37 6.59 0.13
C ALA A 585 -35.35 7.78 0.15
N ALA A 586 -35.22 8.76 -0.73
CA ALA A 586 -36.06 9.97 -0.78
C ALA A 586 -37.58 9.71 -0.87
N PRO A 587 -38.10 8.65 -1.53
CA PRO A 587 -39.52 8.29 -1.51
C PRO A 587 -40.06 7.86 -0.14
N TYR A 588 -39.16 7.60 0.84
CA TYR A 588 -39.51 7.14 2.19
C TYR A 588 -39.17 8.20 3.26
N PRO A 589 -39.92 9.32 3.33
CA PRO A 589 -39.61 10.44 4.23
C PRO A 589 -39.69 10.10 5.72
N PHE A 590 -40.26 8.96 6.07
CA PHE A 590 -40.33 8.40 7.43
C PHE A 590 -39.10 7.57 7.80
N CYS A 591 -38.15 7.32 6.87
CA CYS A 591 -36.90 6.61 7.16
C CYS A 591 -36.14 7.34 8.27
N ARG A 592 -35.70 6.59 9.27
CA ARG A 592 -35.03 7.10 10.47
C ARG A 592 -33.52 7.38 10.27
N LEU A 593 -32.96 6.96 9.16
CA LEU A 593 -31.53 7.20 8.85
C LEU A 593 -31.33 8.63 8.36
N SER A 594 -30.40 9.36 8.97
CA SER A 594 -30.02 10.73 8.56
C SER A 594 -29.21 10.78 7.24
N GLY A 595 -28.81 9.65 6.72
CA GLY A 595 -28.03 9.50 5.48
C GLY A 595 -27.85 8.06 5.08
N SER A 596 -27.02 7.80 4.07
CA SER A 596 -26.73 6.42 3.65
C SER A 596 -26.17 5.58 4.80
N ALA A 597 -26.58 4.33 4.90
CA ALA A 597 -26.10 3.40 5.90
C ALA A 597 -24.60 3.14 5.75
N ASN A 598 -23.91 2.99 6.86
CA ASN A 598 -22.51 2.55 6.94
C ASN A 598 -22.34 1.21 7.67
N VAL A 599 -23.44 0.66 8.22
CA VAL A 599 -23.50 -0.68 8.79
C VAL A 599 -24.68 -1.41 8.18
N LEU A 600 -24.43 -2.56 7.59
CA LEU A 600 -25.44 -3.41 6.95
C LEU A 600 -25.59 -4.70 7.73
N VAL A 601 -26.76 -4.96 8.28
CA VAL A 601 -27.11 -6.21 8.93
C VAL A 601 -27.84 -7.10 7.92
N MET A 602 -27.22 -8.20 7.60
CA MET A 602 -27.73 -9.13 6.60
C MET A 602 -28.73 -10.12 7.21
N PRO A 603 -29.73 -10.55 6.45
CA PRO A 603 -30.75 -11.46 6.96
C PRO A 603 -30.27 -12.88 7.25
N ALA A 604 -29.09 -13.23 6.73
CA ALA A 604 -28.45 -14.53 6.93
C ALA A 604 -26.98 -14.49 6.52
N PHE A 605 -26.16 -15.39 7.07
CA PHE A 605 -24.74 -15.55 6.71
C PHE A 605 -24.54 -15.79 5.20
N HIS A 606 -25.40 -16.57 4.55
CA HIS A 606 -25.29 -16.82 3.11
C HIS A 606 -25.30 -15.52 2.31
N SER A 607 -26.24 -14.62 2.57
CA SER A 607 -26.30 -13.33 1.86
C SER A 607 -25.07 -12.46 2.15
N ALA A 608 -24.61 -12.42 3.39
CA ALA A 608 -23.44 -11.68 3.80
C ALA A 608 -22.17 -12.21 3.11
N SER A 609 -21.92 -13.53 3.19
CA SER A 609 -20.73 -14.17 2.62
C SER A 609 -20.67 -14.06 1.10
N ILE A 610 -21.80 -14.27 0.42
CA ILE A 610 -21.87 -14.16 -1.04
C ILE A 610 -21.65 -12.71 -1.47
N SER A 611 -22.35 -11.76 -0.86
CA SER A 611 -22.26 -10.34 -1.24
C SER A 611 -20.85 -9.75 -1.03
N THR A 612 -20.21 -10.04 0.11
CA THR A 612 -18.86 -9.55 0.38
C THR A 612 -17.84 -10.09 -0.60
N LYS A 613 -17.90 -11.38 -0.94
CA LYS A 613 -17.01 -11.99 -1.93
C LYS A 613 -17.28 -11.48 -3.36
N MET A 614 -18.53 -11.29 -3.74
CA MET A 614 -18.87 -10.69 -5.03
C MET A 614 -18.38 -9.25 -5.15
N LEU A 615 -18.50 -8.46 -4.10
CA LEU A 615 -17.99 -7.09 -4.07
C LEU A 615 -16.46 -7.07 -4.17
N GLN A 616 -15.77 -8.03 -3.56
CA GLN A 616 -14.33 -8.18 -3.67
C GLN A 616 -13.90 -8.53 -5.09
N GLU A 617 -14.45 -9.59 -5.66
CA GLU A 617 -14.01 -10.14 -6.95
C GLU A 617 -14.50 -9.32 -8.16
N LEU A 618 -15.74 -8.82 -8.12
CA LEU A 618 -16.35 -8.09 -9.23
C LEU A 618 -16.30 -6.57 -9.04
N GLY A 619 -16.42 -6.11 -7.81
CA GLY A 619 -16.49 -4.67 -7.48
C GLY A 619 -15.12 -4.05 -7.17
N GLY A 620 -14.06 -4.83 -7.10
CA GLY A 620 -12.72 -4.35 -6.72
C GLY A 620 -12.67 -3.77 -5.30
N ALA A 621 -13.61 -4.15 -4.43
CA ALA A 621 -13.60 -3.78 -3.04
C ALA A 621 -12.54 -4.56 -2.27
N THR A 622 -11.88 -3.92 -1.29
CA THR A 622 -11.05 -4.64 -0.34
C THR A 622 -11.90 -5.02 0.88
N VAL A 623 -11.85 -6.30 1.26
CA VAL A 623 -12.59 -6.83 2.41
C VAL A 623 -11.61 -7.16 3.53
N ILE A 624 -11.81 -6.55 4.71
CA ILE A 624 -11.08 -6.86 5.95
C ILE A 624 -12.00 -7.66 6.85
N GLY A 625 -11.52 -8.79 7.32
CA GLY A 625 -12.31 -9.66 8.20
C GLY A 625 -12.60 -11.02 7.60
N PRO A 626 -13.53 -11.77 8.20
CA PRO A 626 -14.47 -11.36 9.25
C PRO A 626 -13.76 -11.04 10.57
N LEU A 627 -14.05 -9.88 11.17
CA LEU A 627 -13.63 -9.53 12.53
C LEU A 627 -14.51 -10.30 13.51
N LEU A 628 -13.91 -11.17 14.30
CA LEU A 628 -14.59 -11.90 15.34
C LEU A 628 -14.77 -11.00 16.57
N VAL A 629 -16.01 -10.82 16.98
CA VAL A 629 -16.38 -9.99 18.13
C VAL A 629 -17.34 -10.75 19.06
N GLY A 630 -17.51 -10.27 20.30
CA GLY A 630 -18.39 -10.87 21.29
C GLY A 630 -17.74 -11.96 22.16
N LEU A 631 -16.45 -12.28 21.97
CA LEU A 631 -15.70 -13.14 22.90
C LEU A 631 -15.20 -12.33 24.11
N ASP A 632 -15.04 -13.00 25.24
CA ASP A 632 -14.51 -12.39 26.48
C ASP A 632 -13.04 -11.97 26.36
N ARG A 633 -12.30 -12.55 25.43
CA ARG A 633 -10.91 -12.24 25.13
C ARG A 633 -10.68 -11.97 23.65
N PRO A 634 -9.72 -11.11 23.30
CA PRO A 634 -9.47 -10.73 21.90
C PRO A 634 -8.86 -11.87 21.09
N VAL A 635 -9.59 -12.39 20.14
CA VAL A 635 -9.12 -13.39 19.17
C VAL A 635 -9.59 -12.98 17.77
N GLN A 636 -8.70 -13.09 16.81
CA GLN A 636 -9.06 -12.96 15.41
C GLN A 636 -8.70 -14.23 14.64
N ILE A 637 -9.59 -14.61 13.73
CA ILE A 637 -9.43 -15.79 12.88
C ILE A 637 -9.36 -15.31 11.43
N VAL A 638 -8.20 -15.53 10.80
CA VAL A 638 -8.01 -15.20 9.38
C VAL A 638 -8.60 -16.30 8.48
N GLN A 639 -8.77 -15.99 7.20
CA GLN A 639 -9.22 -17.00 6.24
C GLN A 639 -8.06 -17.92 5.83
N LEU A 640 -8.39 -19.12 5.41
CA LEU A 640 -7.43 -20.09 4.90
C LEU A 640 -6.61 -19.46 3.76
N GLY A 641 -5.29 -19.55 3.83
CA GLY A 641 -4.39 -18.99 2.83
C GLY A 641 -4.27 -17.46 2.83
N SER A 642 -4.65 -16.78 3.92
CA SER A 642 -4.46 -15.33 4.07
C SER A 642 -3.00 -14.93 3.89
N LYS A 643 -2.79 -13.80 3.20
CA LYS A 643 -1.46 -13.20 3.01
C LYS A 643 -0.92 -12.61 4.31
N ASP A 644 0.39 -12.42 4.37
CA ASP A 644 1.10 -11.80 5.51
C ASP A 644 0.49 -10.46 5.93
N SER A 645 0.20 -9.56 4.97
CA SER A 645 -0.42 -8.25 5.24
C SER A 645 -1.81 -8.37 5.89
N GLN A 646 -2.61 -9.34 5.49
CA GLN A 646 -3.91 -9.61 6.09
C GLN A 646 -3.77 -10.12 7.52
N ILE A 647 -2.79 -10.99 7.78
CA ILE A 647 -2.50 -11.50 9.12
C ILE A 647 -2.06 -10.36 10.04
N VAL A 648 -1.18 -9.44 9.58
CA VAL A 648 -0.75 -8.24 10.32
C VAL A 648 -1.96 -7.37 10.68
N ASN A 649 -2.85 -7.10 9.71
CA ASN A 649 -4.04 -6.30 9.94
C ASN A 649 -4.95 -6.94 11.00
N MET A 650 -5.16 -8.25 10.94
CA MET A 650 -5.98 -8.98 11.91
C MET A 650 -5.32 -9.06 13.29
N ALA A 651 -3.99 -9.22 13.36
CA ALA A 651 -3.23 -9.15 14.60
C ALA A 651 -3.35 -7.76 15.26
N ALA A 652 -3.24 -6.70 14.47
CA ALA A 652 -3.42 -5.33 14.95
C ALA A 652 -4.87 -5.08 15.46
N LEU A 653 -5.87 -5.56 14.73
CA LEU A 653 -7.26 -5.46 15.15
C LEU A 653 -7.57 -6.28 16.42
N ALA A 654 -6.95 -7.47 16.57
CA ALA A 654 -7.01 -8.24 17.81
C ALA A 654 -6.39 -7.46 18.98
N ALA A 655 -5.18 -6.94 18.79
CA ALA A 655 -4.44 -6.17 19.80
C ALA A 655 -5.15 -4.86 20.18
N TYR A 656 -5.83 -4.22 19.20
CA TYR A 656 -6.66 -3.03 19.44
C TYR A 656 -7.93 -3.34 20.25
N ASN A 657 -8.26 -4.62 20.40
CA ASN A 657 -9.47 -5.09 21.06
C ASN A 657 -10.74 -4.56 20.43
N VAL A 658 -10.93 -4.83 19.13
CA VAL A 658 -12.16 -4.46 18.40
C VAL A 658 -13.41 -5.11 19.02
N SER A 659 -13.23 -6.19 19.76
CA SER A 659 -14.30 -6.89 20.46
C SER A 659 -14.73 -6.23 21.79
N GLY A 660 -14.05 -5.24 22.30
CA GLY A 660 -14.44 -4.40 23.44
C GLY A 660 -14.08 -4.94 24.79
#